data_6613e5d486438594a4af9713140ba7f9
#
_entry.id   6613e5d486438594a4af9713140ba7f9
#
_cell.length_a   1.000
_cell.length_b   1.000
_cell.length_c   1.000
_cell.angle_alpha   90.00
_cell.angle_beta   90.00
_cell.angle_gamma   90.00
#
_symmetry.space_group_name_H-M   'P 1'
#
loop_
_entity.id
_entity.type
_entity.pdbx_description
1 polymer ?
#
loop_
_entity_poly.entity_id
_entity_poly.type
_entity_poly.pdbx_seq_one_letter_code
_entity_poly.pdbx_strand_id
1 'polypeptide(L)'
;MHRPRPAAALSLAAIVVVGVLSGWGTGAAVADPGSGGTLYVDHDIRCSDSGTGAQSLPFCTVQAAADVAEPGDTVRILGDPLSPYTAPVTVTRSGTSDKPITFSGAPLPPTRLAAVLAAPASAPALTLKGVHDVRVESLTFSDEHHGDVVAVTGSGHVTLDRLTVTNSAPTVPVTGTAIGVDGTSSDVTVSRNSVYPNTAYGVRVAPGAARVTVTTNVILTQQQAGIVVSGATDTDVTGNTVFAPCATAISLDGVSSGVVENNVAAFVGNGSQQTGACPAPTAPLYAVSADSASRVTADYNAVTHQQSSTAAARTEYAWAGTSYPSSGTFRDGTGQGAHDLDGITAGLAAPSEHSPLIDSADATAPGALDTDQEGHARVDDLLVANTGNGTGHPDRGALERQDTLTVSAGDEPAPTQGLAPLGISLKTDATSAWGAALAYSVDFGDGSDPATGTPGTTVAHTYTTPGRYTTRITVTEPDGTTAERSYAGVTAGTAAPPAAALSVAPETSDGQVDAGSAHFTVPMPANPWEVAYRTLDYGDGTHDNLGSATLATHQYPAPGTYTATLTQTDLLGRTTTAGTVFHSADAFVAVTPQYDTQRTIAAHGVLNLSAATLRADAGGVDAAQLQLVTSDAKASGTLTLYAHGTTRPGTAATAFEPGRTTTAVTTVKVTPTGSVDLYNSSSGAVTVDVATVGLQSHAQYADTYHPATPVRLLDTRTGTGATRSPVGGGHSVTLTVGSTHGVPTTARALVLNVTATTTKASGNLTVATHGTGDSAVTGPCWTTGQTVTTQVVIPVRDGKVVLHNASKASANLVADLAGWYGGSTAGGAEFRPVTPVRVLNTRTGTGTGKVARIAAHGTVKIKVTGAHGVPATGVSAADLNLTVPAPSGSGYLVAHPDGTTRPGVYSLSFTKGHTAAGRALVKVGADGAIDLYNAGTVPVDVYADLVGDDLVFPAG
;
A
#
# COMPACT_ATOMS: atom_id res chain seq x y z
N MET A 1 -37.96 -54.02 -17.50
CA MET A 1 -36.94 -55.07 -17.34
C MET A 1 -35.53 -54.48 -17.35
N HIS A 2 -34.77 -54.79 -16.39
CA HIS A 2 -33.32 -54.55 -16.21
C HIS A 2 -32.91 -53.16 -15.81
N ARG A 3 -32.58 -53.01 -14.54
CA ARG A 3 -31.64 -52.06 -13.93
C ARG A 3 -30.21 -52.39 -14.31
N PRO A 4 -29.29 -51.45 -14.34
CA PRO A 4 -28.06 -51.61 -13.59
C PRO A 4 -27.71 -50.41 -12.67
N ARG A 5 -26.76 -50.68 -11.83
CA ARG A 5 -26.27 -50.05 -10.63
C ARG A 5 -25.18 -48.98 -10.89
N PRO A 6 -24.70 -48.26 -9.85
CA PRO A 6 -24.41 -46.85 -9.88
C PRO A 6 -22.89 -46.52 -9.97
N ALA A 7 -22.59 -45.34 -10.51
CA ALA A 7 -21.26 -44.73 -10.48
C ALA A 7 -21.17 -43.70 -9.38
N ALA A 8 -20.05 -43.70 -8.69
CA ALA A 8 -19.75 -42.82 -7.58
C ALA A 8 -19.64 -41.34 -7.96
N ALA A 9 -20.29 -40.49 -7.21
CA ALA A 9 -20.17 -39.06 -7.30
C ALA A 9 -19.05 -38.58 -6.41
N LEU A 10 -18.06 -37.89 -7.01
CA LEU A 10 -17.15 -36.99 -6.28
C LEU A 10 -17.85 -35.66 -6.06
N SER A 11 -18.00 -35.29 -4.81
CA SER A 11 -18.50 -33.99 -4.41
C SER A 11 -17.42 -32.93 -4.42
N LEU A 12 -17.55 -31.93 -5.31
CA LEU A 12 -16.83 -30.65 -5.24
C LEU A 12 -17.55 -29.76 -4.23
N ALA A 13 -16.90 -29.40 -3.16
CA ALA A 13 -17.37 -28.38 -2.22
C ALA A 13 -17.05 -26.99 -2.78
N ALA A 14 -18.07 -26.26 -3.17
CA ALA A 14 -17.99 -24.83 -3.48
C ALA A 14 -18.00 -24.02 -2.18
N ILE A 15 -16.98 -23.21 -1.94
CA ILE A 15 -16.94 -22.24 -0.84
C ILE A 15 -17.69 -20.99 -1.32
N VAL A 16 -18.85 -20.75 -0.73
CA VAL A 16 -19.60 -19.48 -0.86
C VAL A 16 -19.11 -18.55 0.23
N VAL A 17 -18.51 -17.43 -0.15
CA VAL A 17 -18.22 -16.32 0.75
C VAL A 17 -19.49 -15.47 0.84
N VAL A 18 -20.18 -15.51 1.98
CA VAL A 18 -21.24 -14.57 2.33
C VAL A 18 -20.66 -13.56 3.30
N GLY A 19 -20.54 -12.33 2.86
CA GLY A 19 -20.26 -11.21 3.74
C GLY A 19 -21.50 -10.83 4.54
N VAL A 20 -21.39 -10.77 5.84
CA VAL A 20 -22.35 -10.12 6.72
C VAL A 20 -21.62 -9.12 7.60
N LEU A 21 -21.88 -7.86 7.33
CA LEU A 21 -21.62 -6.75 8.27
C LEU A 21 -22.77 -6.75 9.29
N SER A 22 -22.45 -6.84 10.56
CA SER A 22 -23.09 -6.02 11.61
C SER A 22 -22.82 -6.58 12.99
N GLY A 23 -22.57 -5.71 13.93
CA GLY A 23 -22.82 -5.95 15.35
C GLY A 23 -21.59 -5.88 16.25
N TRP A 24 -21.38 -4.72 16.86
CA TRP A 24 -20.51 -4.55 18.01
C TRP A 24 -21.01 -5.38 19.17
N GLY A 25 -20.18 -6.33 19.61
CA GLY A 25 -20.36 -7.09 20.83
C GLY A 25 -19.00 -7.25 21.50
N THR A 26 -18.79 -6.55 22.59
CA THR A 26 -17.66 -6.77 23.52
C THR A 26 -17.78 -8.15 24.15
N GLY A 27 -16.95 -9.08 23.71
CA GLY A 27 -16.77 -10.38 24.34
C GLY A 27 -15.33 -10.80 24.10
N ALA A 28 -14.48 -10.69 25.13
CA ALA A 28 -13.18 -11.33 25.11
C ALA A 28 -13.38 -12.83 24.92
N ALA A 29 -12.92 -13.37 23.81
CA ALA A 29 -12.80 -14.82 23.65
C ALA A 29 -11.67 -15.27 24.56
N VAL A 30 -12.03 -15.89 25.67
CA VAL A 30 -11.11 -16.66 26.50
C VAL A 30 -10.64 -17.82 25.63
N ALA A 31 -9.34 -17.91 25.39
CA ALA A 31 -8.74 -19.07 24.74
C ALA A 31 -9.04 -20.31 25.56
N ASP A 32 -9.36 -21.40 24.89
CA ASP A 32 -9.66 -22.71 25.50
C ASP A 32 -8.42 -23.19 26.25
N PRO A 33 -8.48 -23.44 27.55
CA PRO A 33 -7.31 -23.89 28.28
C PRO A 33 -7.05 -25.38 28.00
N GLY A 34 -6.19 -25.68 27.04
CA GLY A 34 -5.81 -27.06 26.74
C GLY A 34 -5.07 -27.36 25.44
N SER A 35 -5.00 -26.48 24.47
CA SER A 35 -4.14 -26.60 23.30
C SER A 35 -3.03 -25.56 23.39
N GLY A 36 -1.76 -25.94 23.52
CA GLY A 36 -0.63 -25.01 23.52
C GLY A 36 -0.74 -24.02 22.37
N GLY A 37 -0.75 -22.73 22.68
CA GLY A 37 -0.91 -21.63 21.73
C GLY A 37 0.44 -21.05 21.31
N THR A 38 0.45 -20.22 20.27
CA THR A 38 1.61 -19.37 19.97
C THR A 38 1.30 -17.93 20.34
N LEU A 39 2.08 -17.39 21.26
CA LEU A 39 2.08 -15.99 21.63
C LEU A 39 3.19 -15.27 20.90
N TYR A 40 2.88 -14.16 20.25
CA TYR A 40 3.84 -13.38 19.49
C TYR A 40 4.25 -12.12 20.26
N VAL A 41 5.54 -11.80 20.22
CA VAL A 41 6.13 -10.56 20.73
C VAL A 41 6.82 -9.87 19.58
N ASP A 42 6.46 -8.61 19.29
CA ASP A 42 7.05 -7.86 18.20
C ASP A 42 6.77 -6.35 18.40
N HIS A 43 7.77 -5.58 18.79
CA HIS A 43 7.61 -4.14 19.04
C HIS A 43 7.81 -3.27 17.79
N ASP A 44 8.24 -3.85 16.67
CA ASP A 44 8.48 -3.12 15.42
C ASP A 44 7.19 -2.90 14.60
N ILE A 45 6.09 -3.55 15.01
CA ILE A 45 4.78 -3.39 14.41
C ILE A 45 3.77 -2.89 15.46
N ARG A 46 2.55 -2.62 15.05
CA ARG A 46 1.49 -2.28 16.00
C ARG A 46 1.29 -3.42 17.01
N CYS A 47 1.60 -3.18 18.26
CA CYS A 47 1.58 -4.14 19.34
C CYS A 47 0.74 -3.63 20.55
N SER A 48 0.45 -4.51 21.53
CA SER A 48 -0.25 -4.15 22.77
C SER A 48 0.03 -5.15 23.88
N ASP A 49 0.59 -4.69 25.01
CA ASP A 49 0.83 -5.54 26.19
C ASP A 49 -0.44 -5.90 26.97
N SER A 50 -1.57 -5.28 26.64
CA SER A 50 -2.90 -5.66 27.13
C SER A 50 -3.71 -6.53 26.17
N GLY A 51 -3.09 -6.95 25.05
CA GLY A 51 -3.71 -7.78 24.01
C GLY A 51 -3.62 -9.27 24.31
N THR A 52 -3.99 -10.08 23.32
CA THR A 52 -3.95 -11.54 23.40
C THR A 52 -2.65 -12.17 22.90
N GLY A 53 -1.71 -11.38 22.40
CA GLY A 53 -0.47 -11.88 21.79
C GLY A 53 -0.67 -12.60 20.45
N ALA A 54 -1.78 -12.36 19.75
CA ALA A 54 -1.98 -12.89 18.40
C ALA A 54 -0.99 -12.28 17.41
N GLN A 55 -0.66 -13.00 16.33
CA GLN A 55 0.31 -12.53 15.32
C GLN A 55 -0.06 -11.17 14.70
N SER A 56 -1.36 -10.86 14.57
CA SER A 56 -1.84 -9.58 14.02
C SER A 56 -1.80 -8.41 15.02
N LEU A 57 -1.67 -8.71 16.33
CA LEU A 57 -1.52 -7.74 17.41
C LEU A 57 -0.70 -8.38 18.54
N PRO A 58 0.64 -8.48 18.35
CA PRO A 58 1.54 -9.12 19.32
C PRO A 58 1.68 -8.29 20.59
N PHE A 59 2.34 -8.87 21.59
CA PHE A 59 2.83 -8.12 22.74
C PHE A 59 3.98 -7.19 22.33
N CYS A 60 4.09 -6.04 22.99
CA CYS A 60 5.20 -5.11 22.75
C CYS A 60 6.44 -5.49 23.56
N THR A 61 6.26 -6.19 24.67
CA THR A 61 7.35 -6.60 25.56
C THR A 61 7.36 -8.12 25.79
N VAL A 62 8.56 -8.67 25.96
CA VAL A 62 8.72 -10.10 26.28
C VAL A 62 8.13 -10.41 27.65
N GLN A 63 8.19 -9.47 28.61
CA GLN A 63 7.63 -9.65 29.95
C GLN A 63 6.11 -9.86 29.90
N ALA A 64 5.39 -9.08 29.08
CA ALA A 64 3.93 -9.23 28.97
C ALA A 64 3.53 -10.64 28.50
N ALA A 65 4.28 -11.21 27.56
CA ALA A 65 4.07 -12.59 27.13
C ALA A 65 4.45 -13.61 28.22
N ALA A 66 5.55 -13.37 28.92
CA ALA A 66 6.01 -14.24 30.01
C ALA A 66 5.00 -14.29 31.17
N ASP A 67 4.31 -13.19 31.44
CA ASP A 67 3.31 -13.10 32.53
C ASP A 67 2.04 -13.90 32.28
N VAL A 68 1.73 -14.17 31.00
CA VAL A 68 0.49 -14.85 30.60
C VAL A 68 0.71 -16.25 30.01
N ALA A 69 1.93 -16.62 29.66
CA ALA A 69 2.24 -17.92 29.05
C ALA A 69 1.76 -19.10 29.94
N GLU A 70 1.16 -20.11 29.32
CA GLU A 70 0.61 -21.29 29.98
C GLU A 70 1.30 -22.58 29.49
N PRO A 71 1.17 -23.70 30.20
CA PRO A 71 1.81 -24.97 29.82
C PRO A 71 1.49 -25.38 28.39
N GLY A 72 2.52 -25.54 27.56
CA GLY A 72 2.45 -25.88 26.16
C GLY A 72 2.52 -24.68 25.21
N ASP A 73 2.52 -23.44 25.72
CA ASP A 73 2.64 -22.26 24.88
C ASP A 73 4.05 -22.09 24.32
N THR A 74 4.12 -21.58 23.09
CA THR A 74 5.35 -21.07 22.48
C THR A 74 5.28 -19.56 22.38
N VAL A 75 6.11 -18.87 23.14
CA VAL A 75 6.32 -17.41 23.05
C VAL A 75 7.32 -17.14 21.94
N ARG A 76 6.84 -16.62 20.83
CA ARG A 76 7.65 -16.33 19.65
C ARG A 76 8.09 -14.88 19.68
N ILE A 77 9.40 -14.65 19.85
CA ILE A 77 9.99 -13.33 20.01
C ILE A 77 10.59 -12.92 18.67
N LEU A 78 10.04 -11.86 18.07
CA LEU A 78 10.42 -11.32 16.80
C LEU A 78 10.98 -9.91 17.00
N GLY A 79 11.81 -9.41 16.08
CA GLY A 79 12.34 -8.04 16.15
C GLY A 79 13.44 -7.77 15.16
N ASP A 80 13.91 -6.53 15.14
CA ASP A 80 15.10 -6.08 14.41
C ASP A 80 16.30 -6.10 15.38
N PRO A 81 17.45 -6.72 15.03
CA PRO A 81 18.67 -6.64 15.84
C PRO A 81 19.15 -5.22 16.15
N LEU A 82 18.75 -4.25 15.32
CA LEU A 82 19.08 -2.83 15.53
C LEU A 82 18.12 -2.15 16.53
N SER A 83 17.05 -2.85 16.94
CA SER A 83 16.07 -2.38 17.94
C SER A 83 15.89 -3.47 19.02
N PRO A 84 16.83 -3.64 19.97
CA PRO A 84 16.77 -4.71 20.95
C PRO A 84 15.71 -4.47 22.03
N TYR A 85 15.19 -5.55 22.63
CA TYR A 85 14.40 -5.49 23.85
C TYR A 85 15.30 -5.17 25.04
N THR A 86 15.16 -3.99 25.64
CA THR A 86 16.05 -3.50 26.72
C THR A 86 15.50 -3.67 28.13
N ALA A 87 14.26 -4.12 28.27
CA ALA A 87 13.67 -4.39 29.58
C ALA A 87 14.05 -5.79 30.06
N PRO A 88 14.49 -5.95 31.37
CA PRO A 88 14.78 -7.26 31.91
C PRO A 88 13.51 -8.12 31.93
N VAL A 89 13.67 -9.41 31.63
CA VAL A 89 12.57 -10.37 31.58
C VAL A 89 12.71 -11.35 32.76
N THR A 90 11.65 -11.52 33.53
CA THR A 90 11.58 -12.53 34.60
C THR A 90 10.44 -13.51 34.34
N VAL A 91 10.79 -14.75 34.06
CA VAL A 91 9.82 -15.82 33.85
C VAL A 91 9.56 -16.47 35.22
N THR A 92 8.30 -16.51 35.62
CA THR A 92 7.83 -17.09 36.89
C THR A 92 6.75 -18.16 36.70
N ARG A 93 6.38 -18.41 35.44
CA ARG A 93 5.38 -19.41 35.09
C ARG A 93 6.05 -20.68 34.58
N SER A 94 5.51 -21.81 34.99
CA SER A 94 6.04 -23.15 34.70
C SER A 94 5.19 -23.87 33.65
N GLY A 95 5.84 -24.71 32.84
CA GLY A 95 5.18 -25.71 32.04
C GLY A 95 4.86 -27.00 32.82
N THR A 96 4.68 -28.09 32.08
CA THR A 96 4.66 -29.47 32.57
C THR A 96 5.58 -30.31 31.71
N SER A 97 5.96 -31.48 32.20
CA SER A 97 6.86 -32.40 31.45
C SER A 97 6.37 -32.73 30.06
N ASP A 98 5.05 -32.80 29.86
CA ASP A 98 4.41 -33.08 28.55
C ASP A 98 4.15 -31.81 27.75
N LYS A 99 4.12 -30.64 28.40
CA LYS A 99 3.76 -29.35 27.82
C LYS A 99 4.67 -28.24 28.39
N PRO A 100 5.94 -28.20 28.03
CA PRO A 100 6.82 -27.13 28.47
C PRO A 100 6.37 -25.77 27.90
N ILE A 101 6.68 -24.70 28.61
CA ILE A 101 6.60 -23.36 28.02
C ILE A 101 7.88 -23.11 27.24
N THR A 102 7.75 -22.69 25.96
CA THR A 102 8.91 -22.44 25.10
C THR A 102 9.02 -20.98 24.73
N PHE A 103 10.16 -20.34 25.00
CA PHE A 103 10.53 -19.01 24.50
C PHE A 103 11.47 -19.21 23.31
N SER A 104 11.05 -18.79 22.12
CA SER A 104 11.79 -19.06 20.88
C SER A 104 12.00 -17.80 20.06
N GLY A 105 13.27 -17.58 19.67
CA GLY A 105 13.68 -16.56 18.71
C GLY A 105 13.86 -17.10 17.29
N ALA A 106 13.45 -18.33 16.98
CA ALA A 106 13.65 -18.95 15.68
C ALA A 106 12.98 -18.14 14.55
N PRO A 107 13.67 -17.90 13.43
CA PRO A 107 13.16 -17.08 12.34
C PRO A 107 11.90 -17.67 11.70
N LEU A 108 10.92 -16.82 11.43
CA LEU A 108 9.89 -17.06 10.43
C LEU A 108 10.52 -16.91 9.03
N PRO A 109 9.89 -17.46 7.94
CA PRO A 109 10.53 -17.52 6.62
C PRO A 109 11.16 -16.20 6.17
N PRO A 110 12.11 -16.17 5.28
CA PRO A 110 13.49 -15.66 5.22
C PRO A 110 13.72 -14.14 5.33
N THR A 111 12.87 -13.37 5.98
CA THR A 111 12.95 -11.89 5.96
C THR A 111 13.11 -11.21 7.33
N ARG A 112 13.12 -11.94 8.45
CA ARG A 112 13.32 -11.36 9.78
C ARG A 112 14.53 -11.95 10.49
N LEU A 113 15.34 -11.07 11.06
CA LEU A 113 16.53 -11.41 11.85
C LEU A 113 16.14 -11.86 13.26
N ALA A 114 17.07 -12.53 13.96
CA ALA A 114 16.84 -12.98 15.34
C ALA A 114 16.67 -11.79 16.28
N ALA A 115 15.68 -11.85 17.16
CA ALA A 115 15.47 -10.83 18.20
C ALA A 115 16.64 -10.79 19.20
N VAL A 116 17.03 -9.59 19.61
CA VAL A 116 18.08 -9.34 20.60
C VAL A 116 17.46 -8.85 21.90
N LEU A 117 17.77 -9.53 23.01
CA LEU A 117 17.47 -9.07 24.36
C LEU A 117 18.74 -8.46 24.95
N ALA A 118 18.71 -7.16 25.23
CA ALA A 118 19.85 -6.47 25.81
C ALA A 118 19.74 -6.43 27.35
N ALA A 119 20.80 -6.86 28.04
CA ALA A 119 20.82 -6.80 29.49
C ALA A 119 20.91 -5.34 29.97
N PRO A 120 20.00 -4.88 30.85
CA PRO A 120 20.13 -3.55 31.43
C PRO A 120 21.24 -3.54 32.48
N ALA A 121 21.78 -2.32 32.82
CA ALA A 121 22.94 -2.13 33.73
C ALA A 121 22.83 -2.80 35.11
N SER A 122 21.66 -3.22 35.50
CA SER A 122 21.40 -3.61 36.90
C SER A 122 20.74 -4.97 37.11
N ALA A 123 20.43 -5.69 35.99
CA ALA A 123 19.73 -6.97 36.07
C ALA A 123 20.05 -7.89 34.88
N PRO A 124 19.91 -9.21 34.99
CA PRO A 124 19.98 -10.13 33.87
C PRO A 124 18.99 -9.75 32.76
N ALA A 125 19.35 -10.02 31.51
CA ALA A 125 18.41 -9.86 30.40
C ALA A 125 17.23 -10.84 30.53
N LEU A 126 17.53 -12.06 31.01
CA LEU A 126 16.53 -13.08 31.31
C LEU A 126 16.79 -13.75 32.63
N THR A 127 15.77 -13.83 33.47
CA THR A 127 15.77 -14.61 34.69
C THR A 127 14.66 -15.66 34.67
N LEU A 128 15.03 -16.93 34.83
CA LEU A 128 14.10 -18.03 35.07
C LEU A 128 14.04 -18.27 36.59
N LYS A 129 12.93 -17.89 37.23
CA LYS A 129 12.85 -17.82 38.68
C LYS A 129 11.78 -18.74 39.24
N GLY A 130 12.21 -19.81 39.95
CA GLY A 130 11.28 -20.75 40.57
C GLY A 130 10.40 -21.51 39.57
N VAL A 131 10.89 -21.73 38.38
CA VAL A 131 10.13 -22.34 37.29
C VAL A 131 10.57 -23.77 37.03
N HIS A 132 9.69 -24.57 36.39
CA HIS A 132 10.01 -25.89 35.87
C HIS A 132 9.40 -26.12 34.51
N ASP A 133 10.02 -27.02 33.73
CA ASP A 133 9.58 -27.38 32.40
C ASP A 133 9.48 -26.16 31.47
N VAL A 134 10.57 -25.39 31.42
CA VAL A 134 10.72 -24.20 30.56
C VAL A 134 11.88 -24.41 29.60
N ARG A 135 11.67 -24.12 28.33
CA ARG A 135 12.68 -24.12 27.29
C ARG A 135 12.89 -22.70 26.76
N VAL A 136 14.14 -22.30 26.62
CA VAL A 136 14.55 -21.06 25.96
C VAL A 136 15.47 -21.42 24.80
N GLU A 137 15.12 -21.04 23.60
CA GLU A 137 15.85 -21.47 22.43
C GLU A 137 16.00 -20.38 21.36
N SER A 138 17.15 -20.41 20.65
CA SER A 138 17.40 -19.59 19.45
C SER A 138 17.24 -18.09 19.71
N LEU A 139 17.60 -17.59 20.88
CA LEU A 139 17.58 -16.17 21.26
C LEU A 139 19.00 -15.60 21.30
N THR A 140 19.13 -14.34 20.91
CA THR A 140 20.39 -13.58 21.05
C THR A 140 20.30 -12.65 22.26
N PHE A 141 21.33 -12.65 23.08
CA PHE A 141 21.49 -11.78 24.23
C PHE A 141 22.71 -10.88 24.02
N SER A 142 22.53 -9.60 24.28
CA SER A 142 23.60 -8.61 24.27
C SER A 142 23.87 -8.15 25.71
N ASP A 143 25.12 -8.28 26.14
CA ASP A 143 25.55 -7.87 27.50
C ASP A 143 26.28 -6.53 27.47
N GLU A 144 25.93 -5.65 28.41
CA GLU A 144 26.66 -4.41 28.72
C GLU A 144 27.11 -4.36 30.18
N HIS A 145 27.14 -5.49 30.94
CA HIS A 145 27.06 -5.48 32.41
C HIS A 145 27.99 -6.42 33.18
N HIS A 146 27.83 -6.30 34.48
CA HIS A 146 28.64 -6.93 35.57
C HIS A 146 27.96 -8.10 36.31
N GLY A 147 26.87 -8.68 35.75
CA GLY A 147 26.12 -9.77 36.35
C GLY A 147 25.88 -10.94 35.34
N ASP A 148 25.02 -11.87 35.73
CA ASP A 148 24.61 -12.94 34.85
C ASP A 148 23.72 -12.38 33.74
N VAL A 149 23.93 -12.78 32.48
CA VAL A 149 23.10 -12.34 31.33
C VAL A 149 21.82 -13.17 31.31
N VAL A 150 21.95 -14.49 31.41
CA VAL A 150 20.83 -15.43 31.60
C VAL A 150 21.00 -16.10 32.95
N ALA A 151 20.04 -15.93 33.85
CA ALA A 151 20.06 -16.46 35.19
C ALA A 151 18.97 -17.51 35.42
N VAL A 152 19.35 -18.70 35.91
CA VAL A 152 18.44 -19.77 36.34
C VAL A 152 18.49 -19.84 37.85
N THR A 153 17.37 -19.55 38.53
CA THR A 153 17.30 -19.38 39.97
C THR A 153 16.15 -20.21 40.55
N GLY A 154 16.46 -21.17 41.45
CA GLY A 154 15.47 -22.00 42.12
C GLY A 154 14.59 -22.81 41.18
N SER A 155 15.12 -23.18 40.02
CA SER A 155 14.35 -23.74 38.91
C SER A 155 14.77 -25.18 38.56
N GLY A 156 13.86 -25.92 37.90
CA GLY A 156 14.15 -27.31 37.53
C GLY A 156 13.59 -27.68 36.15
N HIS A 157 14.15 -28.73 35.51
CA HIS A 157 13.77 -29.16 34.16
C HIS A 157 13.78 -28.00 33.15
N VAL A 158 14.86 -27.21 33.17
CA VAL A 158 15.07 -26.06 32.29
C VAL A 158 16.03 -26.43 31.17
N THR A 159 15.69 -26.04 29.93
CA THR A 159 16.60 -26.17 28.79
C THR A 159 16.92 -24.81 28.19
N LEU A 160 18.22 -24.50 28.11
CA LEU A 160 18.77 -23.31 27.43
C LEU A 160 19.52 -23.79 26.19
N ASP A 161 18.91 -23.66 25.01
CA ASP A 161 19.40 -24.29 23.78
C ASP A 161 19.59 -23.29 22.63
N ARG A 162 20.73 -23.38 21.93
CA ARG A 162 21.06 -22.50 20.77
C ARG A 162 20.94 -21.01 21.07
N LEU A 163 21.28 -20.59 22.27
CA LEU A 163 21.38 -19.19 22.62
C LEU A 163 22.69 -18.61 22.10
N THR A 164 22.65 -17.35 21.70
CA THR A 164 23.86 -16.58 21.39
C THR A 164 24.01 -15.48 22.43
N VAL A 165 25.10 -15.48 23.16
CA VAL A 165 25.43 -14.41 24.12
C VAL A 165 26.62 -13.62 23.61
N THR A 166 26.42 -12.33 23.35
CA THR A 166 27.46 -11.44 22.82
C THR A 166 27.59 -10.20 23.71
N ASN A 167 28.72 -9.49 23.57
CA ASN A 167 28.92 -8.20 24.26
C ASN A 167 29.01 -7.08 23.21
N SER A 168 28.20 -6.04 23.36
CA SER A 168 28.20 -4.87 22.46
C SER A 168 29.28 -3.83 22.77
N ALA A 169 29.95 -3.90 23.92
CA ALA A 169 30.93 -2.91 24.38
C ALA A 169 32.32 -3.54 24.63
N PRO A 170 33.17 -3.71 23.59
CA PRO A 170 34.43 -4.44 23.69
C PRO A 170 35.53 -3.77 24.53
N THR A 171 35.30 -2.62 25.13
CA THR A 171 36.34 -1.82 25.83
C THR A 171 36.20 -1.82 27.36
N VAL A 172 35.21 -2.45 27.93
CA VAL A 172 34.97 -2.50 29.37
C VAL A 172 35.25 -3.90 29.89
N PRO A 173 36.07 -4.08 30.95
CA PRO A 173 36.25 -5.39 31.59
C PRO A 173 34.92 -5.87 32.16
N VAL A 174 34.36 -6.94 31.59
CA VAL A 174 33.11 -7.54 32.10
C VAL A 174 33.42 -8.52 33.22
N THR A 175 32.64 -8.45 34.28
CA THR A 175 32.76 -9.35 35.44
C THR A 175 31.64 -10.36 35.56
N GLY A 176 30.71 -10.37 34.57
CA GLY A 176 29.49 -11.17 34.54
C GLY A 176 29.65 -12.56 33.94
N THR A 177 28.63 -13.37 34.10
CA THR A 177 28.49 -14.72 33.54
C THR A 177 27.52 -14.70 32.39
N ALA A 178 27.84 -15.39 31.29
CA ALA A 178 26.90 -15.50 30.18
C ALA A 178 25.64 -16.31 30.63
N ILE A 179 25.83 -17.48 31.23
CA ILE A 179 24.74 -18.30 31.71
C ILE A 179 25.03 -18.76 33.14
N GLY A 180 24.24 -18.29 34.12
CA GLY A 180 24.38 -18.64 35.55
C GLY A 180 23.27 -19.59 36.02
N VAL A 181 23.65 -20.69 36.70
CA VAL A 181 22.73 -21.64 37.35
C VAL A 181 23.01 -21.57 38.85
N ASP A 182 22.02 -21.19 39.66
CA ASP A 182 22.17 -21.03 41.09
C ASP A 182 22.14 -22.36 41.86
N GLY A 183 22.56 -22.32 43.08
CA GLY A 183 22.68 -23.52 43.94
C GLY A 183 21.36 -24.13 44.40
N THR A 184 20.23 -23.57 44.06
CA THR A 184 18.89 -24.09 44.37
C THR A 184 18.19 -24.69 43.12
N SER A 185 18.86 -24.70 41.99
CA SER A 185 18.34 -25.22 40.71
C SER A 185 18.82 -26.65 40.44
N SER A 186 18.01 -27.45 39.76
CA SER A 186 18.33 -28.83 39.36
C SER A 186 17.76 -29.19 37.98
N ASP A 187 18.30 -30.25 37.38
CA ASP A 187 17.81 -30.74 36.06
C ASP A 187 17.85 -29.63 34.98
N VAL A 188 18.97 -28.96 34.88
CA VAL A 188 19.18 -27.86 33.94
C VAL A 188 20.09 -28.31 32.78
N THR A 189 19.64 -28.15 31.55
CA THR A 189 20.44 -28.42 30.36
C THR A 189 20.83 -27.10 29.69
N VAL A 190 22.13 -26.91 29.47
CA VAL A 190 22.74 -25.78 28.77
C VAL A 190 23.40 -26.36 27.49
N SER A 191 22.73 -26.29 26.34
CA SER A 191 23.16 -27.00 25.14
C SER A 191 23.23 -26.13 23.90
N ARG A 192 24.20 -26.41 23.03
CA ARG A 192 24.40 -25.79 21.72
C ARG A 192 24.44 -24.25 21.71
N ASN A 193 24.81 -23.62 22.83
CA ASN A 193 24.92 -22.20 22.93
C ASN A 193 26.24 -21.67 22.38
N SER A 194 26.23 -20.45 21.85
CA SER A 194 27.40 -19.70 21.44
C SER A 194 27.64 -18.55 22.41
N VAL A 195 28.75 -18.55 23.08
CA VAL A 195 29.18 -17.45 23.95
C VAL A 195 30.39 -16.78 23.34
N TYR A 196 30.25 -15.54 22.88
CA TYR A 196 31.32 -14.75 22.25
C TYR A 196 32.09 -13.90 23.26
N PRO A 197 33.29 -13.43 22.86
CA PRO A 197 34.24 -12.83 23.81
C PRO A 197 33.65 -11.62 24.57
N ASN A 198 34.11 -11.44 25.79
CA ASN A 198 33.92 -10.36 26.76
C ASN A 198 32.97 -10.66 27.94
N THR A 199 32.49 -11.90 28.11
CA THR A 199 32.00 -12.33 29.44
C THR A 199 33.19 -12.80 30.31
N ALA A 200 33.09 -12.62 31.62
CA ALA A 200 34.10 -13.14 32.53
C ALA A 200 34.02 -14.68 32.62
N TYR A 201 32.83 -15.21 32.71
CA TYR A 201 32.54 -16.64 32.69
C TYR A 201 31.58 -17.00 31.58
N GLY A 202 31.78 -18.13 30.91
CA GLY A 202 30.86 -18.66 29.93
C GLY A 202 29.63 -19.28 30.61
N VAL A 203 29.80 -20.39 31.33
CA VAL A 203 28.76 -21.05 32.12
C VAL A 203 29.25 -21.19 33.56
N ARG A 204 28.42 -20.82 34.51
CA ARG A 204 28.69 -20.98 35.92
C ARG A 204 27.60 -21.76 36.62
N VAL A 205 27.96 -22.88 37.29
CA VAL A 205 27.07 -23.70 38.12
C VAL A 205 27.47 -23.49 39.57
N ALA A 206 26.53 -22.97 40.36
CA ALA A 206 26.83 -22.56 41.76
C ALA A 206 26.69 -23.75 42.74
N PRO A 207 27.26 -23.63 43.96
CA PRO A 207 27.22 -24.66 45.00
C PRO A 207 25.79 -25.03 45.40
N GLY A 208 25.50 -26.35 45.36
CA GLY A 208 24.18 -26.88 45.70
C GLY A 208 23.30 -27.25 44.51
N ALA A 209 23.64 -26.77 43.30
CA ALA A 209 22.98 -27.22 42.07
C ALA A 209 23.17 -28.74 41.86
N ALA A 210 22.23 -29.38 41.18
CA ALA A 210 22.28 -30.82 40.93
C ALA A 210 21.74 -31.22 39.54
N ARG A 211 22.35 -32.26 38.93
CA ARG A 211 21.93 -32.78 37.60
C ARG A 211 21.90 -31.70 36.52
N VAL A 212 23.02 -31.01 36.40
CA VAL A 212 23.21 -29.97 35.38
C VAL A 212 24.02 -30.54 34.22
N THR A 213 23.49 -30.43 32.99
CA THR A 213 24.22 -30.85 31.80
C THR A 213 24.65 -29.62 31.01
N VAL A 214 25.95 -29.47 30.78
CA VAL A 214 26.53 -28.42 29.95
C VAL A 214 27.15 -29.11 28.72
N THR A 215 26.47 -29.06 27.56
CA THR A 215 26.87 -29.89 26.45
C THR A 215 26.85 -29.16 25.09
N THR A 216 27.80 -29.47 24.22
CA THR A 216 27.83 -29.05 22.83
C THR A 216 27.83 -27.52 22.67
N ASN A 217 28.36 -26.76 23.62
CA ASN A 217 28.46 -25.32 23.56
C ASN A 217 29.80 -24.87 22.97
N VAL A 218 29.78 -23.76 22.20
CA VAL A 218 30.99 -23.04 21.79
C VAL A 218 31.14 -21.82 22.69
N ILE A 219 32.20 -21.80 23.50
CA ILE A 219 32.43 -20.80 24.54
C ILE A 219 33.76 -20.12 24.32
N LEU A 220 33.72 -18.79 24.15
CA LEU A 220 34.90 -17.97 24.02
C LEU A 220 34.94 -16.93 25.15
N THR A 221 35.88 -17.06 26.10
CA THR A 221 36.08 -16.13 27.20
C THR A 221 37.44 -15.48 27.16
N GLN A 222 37.55 -14.23 27.59
CA GLN A 222 38.85 -13.51 27.51
C GLN A 222 39.56 -13.36 28.88
N GLN A 223 38.85 -13.36 30.01
CA GLN A 223 39.42 -12.94 31.28
C GLN A 223 39.35 -13.96 32.41
N GLN A 224 38.30 -14.81 32.44
CA GLN A 224 38.14 -15.84 33.49
C GLN A 224 37.75 -17.19 32.86
N ALA A 225 37.29 -18.14 33.63
CA ALA A 225 37.06 -19.51 33.18
C ALA A 225 35.89 -19.64 32.19
N GLY A 226 35.97 -20.62 31.30
CA GLY A 226 34.92 -20.94 30.36
C GLY A 226 33.71 -21.58 31.01
N ILE A 227 33.88 -22.74 31.62
CA ILE A 227 32.86 -23.46 32.39
C ILE A 227 33.34 -23.64 33.81
N VAL A 228 32.56 -23.21 34.79
CA VAL A 228 32.88 -23.35 36.22
C VAL A 228 31.76 -24.08 36.92
N VAL A 229 32.08 -25.19 37.55
CA VAL A 229 31.18 -25.96 38.40
C VAL A 229 31.73 -25.92 39.83
N SER A 230 31.02 -25.27 40.74
CA SER A 230 31.43 -25.14 42.14
C SER A 230 30.46 -25.84 43.08
N GLY A 231 30.89 -26.87 43.77
CA GLY A 231 30.08 -27.57 44.78
C GLY A 231 28.73 -28.13 44.32
N ALA A 232 28.61 -28.41 43.02
CA ALA A 232 27.42 -28.97 42.41
C ALA A 232 27.58 -30.51 42.24
N THR A 233 26.45 -31.23 42.22
CA THR A 233 26.44 -32.69 42.12
C THR A 233 25.82 -33.18 40.81
N ASP A 234 26.35 -34.31 40.30
CA ASP A 234 25.89 -34.94 39.09
C ASP A 234 25.83 -33.97 37.90
N THR A 235 26.97 -33.30 37.64
CA THR A 235 27.11 -32.31 36.59
C THR A 235 27.90 -32.89 35.42
N ASP A 236 27.29 -33.01 34.28
CA ASP A 236 27.92 -33.48 33.05
C ASP A 236 28.38 -32.31 32.18
N VAL A 237 29.66 -32.28 31.88
CA VAL A 237 30.31 -31.27 30.99
C VAL A 237 30.84 -32.03 29.80
N THR A 238 30.07 -32.09 28.70
CA THR A 238 30.32 -33.04 27.62
C THR A 238 30.29 -32.36 26.26
N GLY A 239 31.26 -32.63 25.40
CA GLY A 239 31.25 -32.19 23.99
C GLY A 239 31.31 -30.68 23.78
N ASN A 240 31.79 -29.89 24.72
CA ASN A 240 31.92 -28.45 24.55
C ASN A 240 33.24 -28.08 23.88
N THR A 241 33.26 -26.99 23.13
CA THR A 241 34.48 -26.36 22.60
C THR A 241 34.71 -25.04 23.32
N VAL A 242 35.76 -24.97 24.17
CA VAL A 242 36.01 -23.85 25.07
C VAL A 242 37.35 -23.20 24.76
N PHE A 243 37.29 -21.93 24.41
CA PHE A 243 38.46 -21.07 24.20
C PHE A 243 38.64 -20.15 25.39
N ALA A 244 39.67 -20.38 26.19
CA ALA A 244 39.99 -19.61 27.39
C ALA A 244 41.45 -19.13 27.38
N PRO A 245 41.80 -18.08 26.60
CA PRO A 245 43.18 -17.68 26.37
C PRO A 245 43.91 -17.24 27.65
N CYS A 246 43.18 -16.79 28.66
CA CYS A 246 43.78 -16.18 29.85
C CYS A 246 43.41 -16.87 31.17
N ALA A 247 42.67 -17.99 31.12
CA ALA A 247 42.14 -18.64 32.29
C ALA A 247 41.95 -20.15 32.09
N THR A 248 41.38 -20.83 33.08
CA THR A 248 40.97 -22.23 33.02
C THR A 248 39.79 -22.37 32.10
N ALA A 249 39.80 -23.33 31.16
CA ALA A 249 38.70 -23.58 30.27
C ALA A 249 37.53 -24.24 31.00
N ILE A 250 37.80 -25.31 31.74
CA ILE A 250 36.79 -26.07 32.51
C ILE A 250 37.32 -26.33 33.91
N SER A 251 36.58 -25.94 34.97
CA SER A 251 36.94 -26.18 36.35
C SER A 251 35.79 -26.78 37.16
N LEU A 252 36.10 -27.78 38.00
CA LEU A 252 35.20 -28.35 38.98
C LEU A 252 35.83 -28.26 40.38
N ASP A 253 35.22 -27.54 41.29
CA ASP A 253 35.72 -27.29 42.63
C ASP A 253 34.63 -27.46 43.69
N GLY A 254 34.99 -27.32 44.97
CA GLY A 254 34.04 -27.21 46.09
C GLY A 254 33.17 -28.48 46.32
N VAL A 255 33.74 -29.69 46.17
CA VAL A 255 33.01 -30.97 46.32
C VAL A 255 32.04 -31.28 45.19
N SER A 256 32.39 -30.86 43.97
CA SER A 256 31.64 -31.17 42.77
C SER A 256 31.72 -32.67 42.38
N SER A 257 30.64 -33.22 41.77
CA SER A 257 30.63 -34.54 41.16
C SER A 257 30.07 -34.49 39.74
N GLY A 258 30.51 -35.42 38.92
CA GLY A 258 30.00 -35.55 37.53
C GLY A 258 31.03 -36.05 36.51
N VAL A 259 30.78 -35.82 35.23
CA VAL A 259 31.56 -36.28 34.13
C VAL A 259 32.11 -35.12 33.30
N VAL A 260 33.35 -35.24 32.83
CA VAL A 260 34.00 -34.26 31.94
C VAL A 260 34.55 -35.06 30.71
N GLU A 261 33.75 -35.10 29.62
CA GLU A 261 34.06 -35.93 28.44
C GLU A 261 33.89 -35.20 27.14
N ASN A 262 34.64 -35.65 26.10
CA ASN A 262 34.50 -35.16 24.72
C ASN A 262 34.75 -33.66 24.53
N ASN A 263 35.23 -32.90 25.54
CA ASN A 263 35.42 -31.47 25.41
C ASN A 263 36.73 -31.13 24.70
N VAL A 264 36.71 -30.05 23.98
CA VAL A 264 37.89 -29.43 23.38
C VAL A 264 38.23 -28.15 24.16
N ALA A 265 39.32 -28.15 24.89
CA ALA A 265 39.82 -26.99 25.57
C ALA A 265 40.99 -26.38 24.76
N ALA A 266 40.81 -25.17 24.26
CA ALA A 266 41.77 -24.54 23.36
C ALA A 266 42.31 -23.23 23.91
N PHE A 267 43.59 -23.02 23.67
CA PHE A 267 44.26 -21.76 23.90
C PHE A 267 44.58 -21.11 22.54
N VAL A 268 43.91 -19.99 22.22
CA VAL A 268 44.27 -19.21 21.04
C VAL A 268 45.23 -18.08 21.47
N GLY A 269 46.51 -18.31 21.28
CA GLY A 269 47.53 -17.27 21.53
C GLY A 269 47.43 -16.13 20.52
N ASN A 270 47.47 -14.90 21.02
CA ASN A 270 47.83 -13.65 20.33
C ASN A 270 47.54 -13.47 18.84
N GLY A 271 46.32 -13.69 18.39
CA GLY A 271 45.82 -12.92 17.25
C GLY A 271 45.42 -11.52 17.71
N SER A 272 45.55 -10.51 16.90
CA SER A 272 45.36 -9.05 17.10
C SER A 272 44.09 -8.55 17.81
N GLN A 273 43.43 -9.37 18.61
CA GLN A 273 42.19 -9.08 19.32
C GLN A 273 42.35 -8.88 20.85
N GLN A 274 43.56 -9.04 21.42
CA GLN A 274 43.74 -8.85 22.86
C GLN A 274 44.24 -7.44 23.20
N THR A 275 43.36 -6.63 23.77
CA THR A 275 43.67 -5.28 24.26
C THR A 275 44.06 -5.22 25.75
N GLY A 276 44.26 -6.38 26.43
CA GLY A 276 44.56 -6.45 27.86
C GLY A 276 45.60 -7.52 28.23
N ALA A 277 46.32 -7.35 29.34
CA ALA A 277 47.21 -8.37 29.92
C ALA A 277 46.42 -9.55 30.47
N CYS A 278 46.81 -10.79 30.12
CA CYS A 278 46.21 -11.99 30.71
C CYS A 278 46.39 -12.04 32.24
N PRO A 279 45.34 -12.12 33.05
CA PRO A 279 45.46 -12.17 34.53
C PRO A 279 46.08 -13.48 35.06
N ALA A 280 45.93 -14.59 34.31
CA ALA A 280 46.44 -15.90 34.70
C ALA A 280 46.96 -16.69 33.47
N PRO A 281 48.08 -16.28 32.83
CA PRO A 281 48.56 -16.89 31.61
C PRO A 281 49.06 -18.35 31.78
N THR A 282 49.21 -18.80 33.04
CA THR A 282 49.65 -20.14 33.39
C THR A 282 48.53 -21.03 33.96
N ALA A 283 47.30 -20.56 33.98
CA ALA A 283 46.19 -21.37 34.47
C ALA A 283 46.04 -22.67 33.67
N PRO A 284 45.71 -23.81 34.28
CA PRO A 284 45.50 -25.04 33.54
C PRO A 284 44.23 -24.95 32.69
N LEU A 285 44.16 -25.70 31.61
CA LEU A 285 42.95 -25.76 30.79
C LEU A 285 41.86 -26.53 31.50
N TYR A 286 42.20 -27.65 32.16
CA TYR A 286 41.27 -28.40 32.98
C TYR A 286 41.73 -28.33 34.46
N ALA A 287 40.83 -28.03 35.38
CA ALA A 287 41.12 -27.98 36.81
C ALA A 287 40.02 -28.70 37.63
N VAL A 288 40.43 -29.69 38.43
CA VAL A 288 39.54 -30.37 39.39
C VAL A 288 40.17 -30.30 40.75
N SER A 289 39.46 -29.73 41.75
CA SER A 289 39.96 -29.57 43.11
C SER A 289 40.14 -30.91 43.82
N ALA A 290 40.92 -30.93 44.89
CA ALA A 290 41.13 -32.14 45.68
C ALA A 290 39.84 -32.73 46.25
N ASP A 291 38.91 -31.86 46.68
CA ASP A 291 37.60 -32.25 47.23
C ASP A 291 36.67 -32.88 46.20
N SER A 292 36.86 -32.55 44.92
CA SER A 292 36.08 -33.04 43.76
C SER A 292 36.70 -34.28 43.09
N ALA A 293 38.01 -34.40 43.11
CA ALA A 293 38.79 -35.36 42.31
C ALA A 293 38.37 -36.86 42.43
N SER A 294 37.84 -37.27 43.57
CA SER A 294 37.34 -38.64 43.79
C SER A 294 35.90 -38.87 43.31
N ARG A 295 35.24 -37.79 42.86
CA ARG A 295 33.81 -37.77 42.45
C ARG A 295 33.62 -37.38 40.97
N VAL A 296 34.68 -37.00 40.27
CA VAL A 296 34.69 -36.59 38.89
C VAL A 296 35.41 -37.65 38.06
N THR A 297 34.84 -38.01 36.92
CA THR A 297 35.52 -38.82 35.87
C THR A 297 35.80 -37.92 34.66
N ALA A 298 36.97 -38.13 34.05
CA ALA A 298 37.37 -37.38 32.87
C ALA A 298 37.99 -38.31 31.84
N ASP A 299 37.48 -38.31 30.60
CA ASP A 299 38.05 -39.05 29.47
C ASP A 299 37.66 -38.40 28.11
N TYR A 300 38.26 -38.79 27.07
CA TYR A 300 38.01 -38.35 25.67
C TYR A 300 38.10 -36.81 25.49
N ASN A 301 38.72 -36.05 26.39
CA ASN A 301 38.91 -34.63 26.22
C ASN A 301 40.08 -34.34 25.30
N ALA A 302 40.16 -33.15 24.76
CA ALA A 302 41.24 -32.70 23.91
C ALA A 302 41.76 -31.36 24.33
N VAL A 303 43.11 -31.24 24.35
CA VAL A 303 43.81 -30.00 24.76
C VAL A 303 44.64 -29.46 23.60
N THR A 304 44.53 -28.19 23.33
CA THR A 304 45.32 -27.56 22.28
C THR A 304 46.43 -26.74 22.86
N HIS A 305 47.66 -26.99 22.43
CA HIS A 305 48.76 -26.08 22.62
C HIS A 305 48.96 -25.17 21.41
N GLN A 306 48.74 -23.87 21.57
CA GLN A 306 49.34 -22.96 20.62
C GLN A 306 50.72 -22.54 21.14
N GLN A 307 51.77 -23.00 20.49
CA GLN A 307 53.15 -22.64 20.79
C GLN A 307 53.36 -21.14 20.54
N SER A 308 53.39 -20.36 21.62
CA SER A 308 54.06 -19.06 21.61
C SER A 308 55.51 -19.30 22.05
N SER A 309 56.48 -18.93 21.23
CA SER A 309 57.91 -19.08 21.48
C SER A 309 58.40 -18.31 22.71
N THR A 310 57.54 -17.66 23.48
CA THR A 310 57.87 -16.78 24.64
C THR A 310 56.98 -17.01 25.89
N ALA A 311 56.03 -17.92 25.87
CA ALA A 311 55.17 -18.21 27.05
C ALA A 311 55.85 -19.26 27.93
N ALA A 312 55.75 -19.06 29.24
CA ALA A 312 56.09 -20.11 30.23
C ALA A 312 55.22 -21.33 29.96
N ALA A 313 55.78 -22.53 30.10
CA ALA A 313 55.08 -23.78 29.91
C ALA A 313 53.76 -23.78 30.72
N ARG A 314 52.63 -23.79 30.10
CA ARG A 314 51.30 -23.88 30.71
C ARG A 314 51.06 -25.34 31.08
N THR A 315 50.49 -25.61 32.21
CA THR A 315 50.01 -26.94 32.55
C THR A 315 48.64 -27.17 31.89
N GLU A 316 48.43 -28.35 31.33
CA GLU A 316 47.14 -28.69 30.66
C GLU A 316 46.12 -29.04 31.69
N TYR A 317 46.48 -29.83 32.70
CA TYR A 317 45.61 -30.31 33.75
C TYR A 317 46.08 -29.94 35.15
N ALA A 318 45.17 -29.62 36.04
CA ALA A 318 45.36 -29.57 37.48
C ALA A 318 44.32 -30.51 38.14
N TRP A 319 44.78 -31.52 38.83
CA TRP A 319 43.93 -32.53 39.45
C TRP A 319 44.33 -32.79 40.89
N ALA A 320 43.39 -32.66 41.81
CA ALA A 320 43.65 -32.86 43.25
C ALA A 320 44.90 -32.03 43.79
N GLY A 321 45.08 -30.83 43.22
CA GLY A 321 46.17 -29.94 43.60
C GLY A 321 47.50 -30.26 42.88
N THR A 322 47.59 -31.27 42.06
CA THR A 322 48.77 -31.64 41.27
C THR A 322 48.60 -31.16 39.83
N SER A 323 49.67 -30.58 39.25
CA SER A 323 49.66 -30.11 37.85
C SER A 323 50.31 -31.12 36.94
N TYR A 324 49.65 -31.32 35.75
CA TYR A 324 50.13 -32.25 34.69
C TYR A 324 50.30 -31.47 33.39
N PRO A 325 51.49 -31.55 32.79
CA PRO A 325 51.77 -30.81 31.53
C PRO A 325 51.26 -31.43 30.26
N SER A 326 50.77 -32.67 30.29
CA SER A 326 50.28 -33.38 29.11
C SER A 326 49.22 -34.43 29.50
N SER A 327 48.42 -34.84 28.48
CA SER A 327 47.44 -35.94 28.62
C SER A 327 48.08 -37.25 29.12
N GLY A 328 49.29 -37.59 28.61
CA GLY A 328 50.06 -38.74 29.03
C GLY A 328 50.45 -38.71 30.51
N THR A 329 50.97 -37.60 30.99
CA THR A 329 51.34 -37.44 32.43
C THR A 329 50.09 -37.38 33.32
N PHE A 330 48.99 -36.84 32.86
CA PHE A 330 47.73 -36.82 33.55
C PHE A 330 47.15 -38.25 33.73
N ARG A 331 47.15 -39.01 32.67
CA ARG A 331 46.68 -40.44 32.67
C ARG A 331 47.52 -41.25 33.63
N ASP A 332 48.86 -41.17 33.49
CA ASP A 332 49.81 -41.98 34.31
C ASP A 332 49.71 -41.62 35.80
N GLY A 333 49.45 -40.36 36.14
CA GLY A 333 49.35 -39.86 37.52
C GLY A 333 48.00 -40.07 38.19
N THR A 334 46.92 -40.12 37.46
CA THR A 334 45.54 -40.12 37.96
C THR A 334 44.68 -41.32 37.61
N GLY A 335 45.02 -42.02 36.55
CA GLY A 335 44.19 -43.05 35.93
C GLY A 335 42.99 -42.47 35.14
N GLN A 336 42.92 -41.15 35.01
CA GLN A 336 41.92 -40.44 34.21
C GLN A 336 42.47 -40.15 32.80
N GLY A 337 41.60 -39.76 31.84
CA GLY A 337 42.01 -39.31 30.55
C GLY A 337 42.74 -40.35 29.68
N ALA A 338 42.22 -41.61 29.76
CA ALA A 338 42.81 -42.73 29.02
C ALA A 338 42.88 -42.48 27.52
N HIS A 339 41.88 -41.76 27.01
CA HIS A 339 41.72 -41.42 25.58
C HIS A 339 41.87 -39.93 25.33
N ASP A 340 42.36 -39.15 26.27
CA ASP A 340 42.56 -37.70 26.08
C ASP A 340 43.66 -37.43 25.04
N LEU A 341 43.46 -36.37 24.23
CA LEU A 341 44.37 -35.90 23.21
C LEU A 341 45.06 -34.61 23.63
N ASP A 342 46.35 -34.47 23.34
CA ASP A 342 47.07 -33.23 23.49
C ASP A 342 47.82 -32.83 22.21
N GLY A 343 48.31 -31.59 22.16
CA GLY A 343 49.04 -31.07 21.05
C GLY A 343 48.22 -30.86 19.77
N ILE A 344 46.93 -30.88 19.85
CA ILE A 344 46.07 -30.74 18.67
C ILE A 344 45.87 -29.26 18.30
N THR A 345 45.46 -28.99 17.06
CA THR A 345 45.04 -27.65 16.65
C THR A 345 43.51 -27.65 16.55
N ALA A 346 42.82 -26.78 17.30
CA ALA A 346 41.43 -26.61 17.23
C ALA A 346 41.10 -25.13 16.90
N GLY A 347 40.02 -24.94 16.16
CA GLY A 347 39.49 -23.63 15.76
C GLY A 347 38.05 -23.44 16.25
N LEU A 348 37.47 -22.27 15.96
CA LEU A 348 36.06 -21.95 16.18
C LEU A 348 35.12 -22.56 15.10
N ALA A 349 35.67 -23.20 14.11
CA ALA A 349 34.97 -23.95 13.08
C ALA A 349 35.08 -25.46 13.34
N ALA A 350 34.32 -26.24 12.64
CA ALA A 350 34.40 -27.69 12.63
C ALA A 350 35.86 -28.17 12.42
N PRO A 351 36.24 -29.37 12.86
CA PRO A 351 37.58 -29.89 12.68
C PRO A 351 38.00 -29.86 11.20
N SER A 352 39.25 -29.45 10.96
CA SER A 352 39.79 -29.48 9.60
C SER A 352 40.10 -30.91 9.21
N GLU A 353 40.20 -31.17 7.90
CA GLU A 353 40.63 -32.43 7.32
C GLU A 353 41.86 -32.99 8.01
N HIS A 354 41.88 -34.26 8.35
CA HIS A 354 42.94 -34.95 9.11
C HIS A 354 43.11 -34.49 10.57
N SER A 355 42.18 -33.77 11.15
CA SER A 355 42.21 -33.45 12.61
C SER A 355 42.03 -34.76 13.43
N PRO A 356 42.79 -34.96 14.48
CA PRO A 356 42.60 -36.12 15.39
C PRO A 356 41.33 -35.96 16.25
N LEU A 357 40.60 -34.89 16.12
CA LEU A 357 39.30 -34.67 16.76
C LEU A 357 38.16 -35.42 16.02
N ILE A 358 38.36 -35.70 14.72
CA ILE A 358 37.36 -36.35 13.89
C ILE A 358 37.17 -37.80 14.35
N ASP A 359 35.90 -38.25 14.44
CA ASP A 359 35.49 -39.60 14.76
C ASP A 359 36.15 -40.17 16.03
N SER A 360 36.37 -39.34 17.00
CA SER A 360 37.22 -39.70 18.14
C SER A 360 36.57 -39.49 19.52
N ALA A 361 35.28 -39.04 19.57
CA ALA A 361 34.55 -38.90 20.82
C ALA A 361 33.93 -40.20 21.33
N ASP A 362 33.53 -40.22 22.61
CA ASP A 362 32.65 -41.26 23.17
C ASP A 362 31.20 -40.88 22.88
N ALA A 363 30.55 -41.58 21.95
CA ALA A 363 29.14 -41.37 21.62
C ALA A 363 28.18 -41.77 22.77
N THR A 364 28.68 -42.47 23.77
CA THR A 364 27.89 -42.92 24.95
C THR A 364 28.07 -42.00 26.17
N ALA A 365 28.85 -40.94 26.04
CA ALA A 365 29.11 -39.99 27.13
C ALA A 365 27.81 -39.34 27.66
N PRO A 366 27.63 -39.20 28.98
CA PRO A 366 26.45 -38.54 29.54
C PRO A 366 26.28 -37.13 28.96
N GLY A 367 25.09 -36.81 28.48
CA GLY A 367 24.77 -35.51 27.88
C GLY A 367 25.22 -35.35 26.42
N ALA A 368 25.77 -36.39 25.76
CA ALA A 368 26.07 -36.35 24.35
C ALA A 368 24.79 -36.16 23.51
N LEU A 369 24.89 -35.34 22.47
CA LEU A 369 23.78 -35.01 21.57
C LEU A 369 24.03 -35.62 20.18
N ASP A 370 22.95 -36.06 19.51
CA ASP A 370 22.95 -36.55 18.14
C ASP A 370 23.24 -35.45 17.09
N THR A 371 23.27 -34.18 17.53
CA THR A 371 23.55 -33.04 16.67
C THR A 371 24.63 -32.15 17.27
N ASP A 372 25.37 -31.48 16.42
CA ASP A 372 26.38 -30.50 16.78
C ASP A 372 25.77 -29.13 17.22
N GLN A 373 26.62 -28.15 17.49
CA GLN A 373 26.19 -26.82 17.93
C GLN A 373 25.40 -26.05 16.84
N GLU A 374 25.70 -26.29 15.56
CA GLU A 374 25.00 -25.69 14.43
C GLU A 374 23.70 -26.44 14.08
N GLY A 375 23.50 -27.63 14.68
CA GLY A 375 22.32 -28.46 14.47
C GLY A 375 22.51 -29.54 13.39
N HIS A 376 23.71 -29.71 12.87
CA HIS A 376 24.05 -30.78 11.94
C HIS A 376 24.09 -32.12 12.69
N ALA A 377 23.74 -33.18 12.00
CA ALA A 377 23.85 -34.53 12.55
C ALA A 377 25.33 -34.89 12.80
N ARG A 378 25.59 -35.66 13.85
CA ARG A 378 26.89 -36.30 14.07
C ARG A 378 27.03 -37.43 13.05
N VAL A 379 28.11 -37.40 12.28
CA VAL A 379 28.31 -38.27 11.11
C VAL A 379 29.72 -38.89 11.11
N ASP A 380 29.84 -40.08 10.59
CA ASP A 380 31.10 -40.84 10.39
C ASP A 380 31.84 -40.27 9.18
N ASP A 381 33.01 -39.67 9.35
CA ASP A 381 33.88 -39.27 8.22
C ASP A 381 34.61 -40.48 7.65
N LEU A 382 34.10 -41.01 6.55
CA LEU A 382 34.65 -42.21 5.89
C LEU A 382 36.12 -42.15 5.47
N LEU A 383 36.73 -40.97 5.52
CA LEU A 383 38.16 -40.78 5.21
C LEU A 383 39.06 -40.87 6.45
N VAL A 384 38.48 -40.88 7.66
CA VAL A 384 39.21 -40.89 8.92
C VAL A 384 38.93 -42.19 9.67
N ALA A 385 39.92 -42.72 10.37
CA ALA A 385 39.75 -43.95 11.13
C ALA A 385 39.04 -43.64 12.47
N ASN A 386 37.96 -44.33 12.75
CA ASN A 386 37.19 -44.21 13.99
C ASN A 386 38.03 -44.61 15.20
N THR A 387 38.29 -43.67 16.10
CA THR A 387 39.07 -43.87 17.33
C THR A 387 38.26 -43.62 18.59
N GLY A 388 37.01 -43.15 18.44
CA GLY A 388 36.05 -42.96 19.50
C GLY A 388 35.38 -44.24 19.98
N ASN A 389 34.43 -44.11 20.89
CA ASN A 389 33.65 -45.22 21.44
C ASN A 389 32.17 -45.09 21.05
N GLY A 390 31.51 -46.23 20.88
CA GLY A 390 30.10 -46.28 20.51
C GLY A 390 29.83 -46.22 18.99
N THR A 391 28.60 -45.90 18.61
CA THR A 391 28.17 -45.83 17.21
C THR A 391 27.87 -44.37 16.83
N GLY A 392 27.99 -44.05 15.52
CA GLY A 392 27.77 -42.69 15.03
C GLY A 392 29.03 -41.83 15.00
N HIS A 393 30.09 -42.27 15.61
CA HIS A 393 31.47 -41.72 15.56
C HIS A 393 31.57 -40.18 15.59
N PRO A 394 31.02 -39.52 16.63
CA PRO A 394 31.02 -38.06 16.68
C PRO A 394 32.44 -37.50 16.84
N ASP A 395 32.60 -36.28 16.33
CA ASP A 395 33.80 -35.51 16.57
C ASP A 395 33.87 -34.99 18.02
N ARG A 396 35.07 -34.83 18.56
CA ARG A 396 35.24 -34.16 19.87
C ARG A 396 34.96 -32.68 19.78
N GLY A 397 34.23 -32.20 20.78
CA GLY A 397 33.84 -30.81 20.89
C GLY A 397 32.45 -30.53 20.36
N ALA A 398 32.18 -29.25 20.18
CA ALA A 398 30.83 -28.76 19.90
C ALA A 398 30.45 -28.85 18.42
N LEU A 399 31.39 -28.95 17.50
CA LEU A 399 31.18 -28.89 16.07
C LEU A 399 31.59 -30.21 15.40
N GLU A 400 30.83 -30.58 14.41
CA GLU A 400 31.03 -31.77 13.59
C GLU A 400 31.55 -31.41 12.20
N ARG A 401 32.56 -32.17 11.70
CA ARG A 401 32.95 -32.06 10.31
C ARG A 401 31.90 -32.68 9.41
N GLN A 402 31.32 -31.92 8.54
CA GLN A 402 30.30 -32.33 7.61
C GLN A 402 30.92 -32.62 6.22
N ASP A 403 30.38 -33.59 5.50
CA ASP A 403 30.63 -33.62 4.07
C ASP A 403 29.96 -32.41 3.41
N THR A 404 30.74 -31.60 2.73
CA THR A 404 30.25 -30.49 1.96
C THR A 404 30.19 -30.87 0.50
N LEU A 405 29.06 -31.46 0.11
CA LEU A 405 28.74 -31.65 -1.30
C LEU A 405 28.29 -30.30 -1.90
N THR A 406 29.04 -29.80 -2.88
CA THR A 406 28.71 -28.52 -3.53
C THR A 406 28.54 -28.69 -5.02
N VAL A 407 27.50 -28.06 -5.57
CA VAL A 407 27.30 -27.86 -7.00
C VAL A 407 27.84 -26.48 -7.37
N SER A 408 28.82 -26.44 -8.25
CA SER A 408 29.57 -25.22 -8.58
C SER A 408 28.72 -24.10 -9.16
N ALA A 409 29.11 -22.85 -8.84
CA ALA A 409 28.37 -21.65 -9.20
C ALA A 409 28.54 -21.19 -10.66
N GLY A 410 29.44 -21.81 -11.44
CA GLY A 410 30.00 -21.24 -12.67
C GLY A 410 29.24 -21.52 -13.96
N ASP A 411 28.28 -22.41 -13.95
CA ASP A 411 27.75 -22.98 -15.20
C ASP A 411 26.24 -22.78 -15.31
N GLU A 412 25.83 -21.53 -15.55
CA GLU A 412 24.45 -21.22 -15.86
C GLU A 412 24.04 -21.77 -17.24
N PRO A 413 22.78 -22.18 -17.42
CA PRO A 413 22.27 -22.56 -18.74
C PRO A 413 22.47 -21.40 -19.74
N ALA A 414 23.08 -21.70 -20.89
CA ALA A 414 23.35 -20.69 -21.90
C ALA A 414 22.87 -21.12 -23.29
N PRO A 415 22.15 -20.27 -24.01
CA PRO A 415 21.62 -18.96 -23.62
C PRO A 415 20.46 -19.07 -22.60
N THR A 416 20.29 -18.04 -21.73
CA THR A 416 19.22 -17.99 -20.74
C THR A 416 17.87 -17.59 -21.34
N GLN A 417 17.84 -17.04 -22.58
CA GLN A 417 16.61 -16.61 -23.23
C GLN A 417 16.71 -16.66 -24.75
N GLY A 418 15.60 -16.88 -25.42
CA GLY A 418 15.46 -16.90 -26.87
C GLY A 418 14.07 -17.32 -27.30
N LEU A 419 13.83 -17.42 -28.61
CA LEU A 419 12.56 -17.94 -29.14
C LEU A 419 12.53 -19.46 -29.06
N ALA A 420 11.36 -20.04 -28.79
CA ALA A 420 11.16 -21.49 -28.94
C ALA A 420 11.16 -21.88 -30.41
N PRO A 421 11.83 -23.01 -30.80
CA PRO A 421 12.62 -23.90 -29.95
C PRO A 421 13.95 -23.28 -29.53
N LEU A 422 14.23 -23.28 -28.19
CA LEU A 422 15.46 -22.71 -27.60
C LEU A 422 16.41 -23.82 -27.19
N GLY A 423 17.52 -23.96 -27.88
CA GLY A 423 18.64 -24.83 -27.47
C GLY A 423 19.48 -24.16 -26.41
N ILE A 424 19.76 -24.89 -25.32
CA ILE A 424 20.65 -24.45 -24.25
C ILE A 424 21.75 -25.48 -24.02
N SER A 425 22.84 -25.08 -23.39
CA SER A 425 23.84 -25.96 -22.81
C SER A 425 24.20 -25.48 -21.41
N LEU A 426 24.52 -26.43 -20.52
CA LEU A 426 25.06 -26.13 -19.20
C LEU A 426 26.13 -27.13 -18.84
N LYS A 427 27.07 -26.78 -17.99
CA LYS A 427 28.08 -27.66 -17.47
C LYS A 427 27.72 -28.08 -16.06
N THR A 428 27.85 -29.34 -15.72
CA THR A 428 27.57 -29.90 -14.40
C THR A 428 28.91 -30.07 -13.67
N ASP A 429 29.26 -29.15 -12.78
CA ASP A 429 30.46 -29.30 -11.93
C ASP A 429 30.03 -29.40 -10.46
N ALA A 430 30.64 -30.32 -9.74
CA ALA A 430 30.38 -30.52 -8.33
C ALA A 430 31.63 -31.08 -7.64
N THR A 431 31.74 -30.83 -6.35
CA THR A 431 32.83 -31.34 -5.51
C THR A 431 32.24 -31.88 -4.19
N SER A 432 32.75 -33.00 -3.75
CA SER A 432 32.54 -33.56 -2.41
C SER A 432 33.80 -33.28 -1.59
N ALA A 433 33.66 -32.86 -0.35
CA ALA A 433 34.78 -32.64 0.57
C ALA A 433 35.48 -33.98 0.89
N TRP A 434 34.75 -35.10 0.79
CA TRP A 434 35.30 -36.42 1.03
C TRP A 434 35.78 -37.11 -0.27
N GLY A 435 35.68 -36.43 -1.42
CA GLY A 435 36.20 -36.96 -2.70
C GLY A 435 35.39 -38.11 -3.26
N ALA A 436 34.15 -38.23 -2.87
CA ALA A 436 33.25 -39.32 -3.31
C ALA A 436 33.01 -39.27 -4.83
N ALA A 437 32.66 -40.40 -5.42
CA ALA A 437 32.30 -40.50 -6.82
C ALA A 437 30.89 -39.98 -7.03
N LEU A 438 30.75 -38.80 -7.69
CA LEU A 438 29.52 -38.10 -7.86
C LEU A 438 28.75 -38.53 -9.10
N ALA A 439 27.41 -38.52 -8.99
CA ALA A 439 26.49 -38.62 -10.11
C ALA A 439 25.58 -37.39 -10.16
N TYR A 440 25.23 -36.88 -11.35
CA TYR A 440 24.25 -35.84 -11.49
C TYR A 440 22.96 -36.31 -12.16
N SER A 441 21.87 -35.59 -11.86
CA SER A 441 20.62 -35.57 -12.57
C SER A 441 20.19 -34.11 -12.84
N VAL A 442 19.94 -33.75 -14.11
CA VAL A 442 19.48 -32.43 -14.53
C VAL A 442 18.04 -32.54 -14.97
N ASP A 443 17.13 -31.92 -14.20
CA ASP A 443 15.74 -31.68 -14.57
C ASP A 443 15.62 -30.27 -15.23
N PHE A 444 15.15 -30.24 -16.47
CA PHE A 444 15.00 -28.98 -17.21
C PHE A 444 13.72 -28.23 -16.89
N GLY A 445 12.80 -28.83 -16.12
CA GLY A 445 11.55 -28.18 -15.69
C GLY A 445 10.49 -28.08 -16.78
N ASP A 446 10.65 -28.77 -17.91
CA ASP A 446 9.68 -28.81 -19.02
C ASP A 446 8.92 -30.13 -19.12
N GLY A 447 9.16 -31.05 -18.16
CA GLY A 447 8.58 -32.37 -18.11
C GLY A 447 9.27 -33.42 -19.02
N SER A 448 10.41 -33.09 -19.61
CA SER A 448 11.27 -34.05 -20.28
C SER A 448 11.99 -34.96 -19.26
N ASP A 449 12.46 -36.14 -19.70
CA ASP A 449 13.26 -37.00 -18.85
C ASP A 449 14.55 -36.31 -18.41
N PRO A 450 14.94 -36.40 -17.13
CA PRO A 450 16.17 -35.79 -16.64
C PRO A 450 17.41 -36.35 -17.34
N ALA A 451 18.37 -35.49 -17.65
CA ALA A 451 19.68 -35.91 -18.14
C ALA A 451 20.55 -36.38 -16.96
N THR A 452 21.22 -37.52 -17.08
CA THR A 452 22.06 -38.06 -16.00
C THR A 452 23.49 -38.32 -16.48
N GLY A 453 24.45 -38.32 -15.54
CA GLY A 453 25.86 -38.55 -15.85
C GLY A 453 26.79 -38.30 -14.68
N THR A 454 28.06 -38.07 -14.95
CA THR A 454 29.08 -37.69 -13.96
C THR A 454 29.41 -36.20 -14.10
N PRO A 455 29.62 -35.42 -12.99
CA PRO A 455 30.02 -34.03 -13.03
C PRO A 455 31.25 -33.77 -13.89
N GLY A 456 31.40 -32.52 -14.39
CA GLY A 456 32.46 -32.15 -15.35
C GLY A 456 32.02 -32.22 -16.81
N THR A 457 30.82 -32.70 -17.12
CA THR A 457 30.31 -32.84 -18.49
C THR A 457 29.39 -31.71 -18.88
N THR A 458 29.33 -31.37 -20.18
CA THR A 458 28.36 -30.42 -20.71
C THR A 458 27.11 -31.14 -21.16
N VAL A 459 25.96 -30.65 -20.70
CA VAL A 459 24.63 -31.18 -21.05
C VAL A 459 23.94 -30.19 -21.97
N ALA A 460 23.31 -30.66 -23.05
CA ALA A 460 22.50 -29.86 -23.97
C ALA A 460 21.03 -30.24 -23.86
N HIS A 461 20.16 -29.25 -23.96
CA HIS A 461 18.69 -29.46 -24.00
C HIS A 461 18.01 -28.46 -24.94
N THR A 462 16.80 -28.80 -25.41
CA THR A 462 16.03 -27.89 -26.29
C THR A 462 14.60 -27.77 -25.79
N TYR A 463 14.25 -26.54 -25.33
CA TYR A 463 12.88 -26.19 -24.97
C TYR A 463 12.04 -25.95 -26.24
N THR A 464 11.19 -26.88 -26.57
CA THR A 464 10.36 -26.82 -27.80
C THR A 464 9.11 -25.98 -27.61
N THR A 465 8.61 -25.86 -26.40
CA THR A 465 7.39 -25.10 -26.03
C THR A 465 7.78 -23.74 -25.43
N PRO A 466 7.07 -22.67 -25.77
CA PRO A 466 7.26 -21.40 -25.06
C PRO A 466 6.95 -21.53 -23.57
N GLY A 467 7.83 -21.02 -22.73
CA GLY A 467 7.69 -21.10 -21.28
C GLY A 467 8.86 -20.46 -20.54
N ARG A 468 8.70 -20.34 -19.23
CA ARG A 468 9.77 -19.97 -18.32
C ARG A 468 10.10 -21.18 -17.47
N TYR A 469 11.31 -21.64 -17.60
CA TYR A 469 11.75 -22.91 -17.04
C TYR A 469 12.73 -22.70 -15.90
N THR A 470 12.70 -23.61 -14.93
CA THR A 470 13.71 -23.70 -13.87
C THR A 470 14.46 -24.99 -14.10
N THR A 471 15.75 -24.88 -14.42
CA THR A 471 16.64 -26.03 -14.53
C THR A 471 17.17 -26.36 -13.14
N ARG A 472 17.06 -27.60 -12.71
CA ARG A 472 17.54 -28.09 -11.43
C ARG A 472 18.61 -29.14 -11.67
N ILE A 473 19.79 -28.97 -11.06
CA ILE A 473 20.86 -29.93 -11.00
C ILE A 473 20.83 -30.56 -9.61
N THR A 474 20.70 -31.87 -9.54
CA THR A 474 20.86 -32.65 -8.31
C THR A 474 22.11 -33.49 -8.47
N VAL A 475 23.03 -33.36 -7.55
CA VAL A 475 24.20 -34.22 -7.47
C VAL A 475 24.04 -35.16 -6.30
N THR A 476 24.43 -36.42 -6.49
CA THR A 476 24.24 -37.50 -5.51
C THR A 476 25.56 -38.23 -5.28
N GLU A 477 25.85 -38.48 -4.03
CA GLU A 477 26.92 -39.35 -3.56
C GLU A 477 26.51 -40.83 -3.47
N PRO A 478 27.47 -41.77 -3.39
CA PRO A 478 27.17 -43.19 -3.28
C PRO A 478 26.35 -43.60 -2.03
N ASP A 479 26.45 -42.80 -0.96
CA ASP A 479 25.73 -42.98 0.29
C ASP A 479 24.28 -42.46 0.23
N GLY A 480 23.93 -41.71 -0.85
CA GLY A 480 22.64 -41.11 -1.05
C GLY A 480 22.57 -39.62 -0.65
N THR A 481 23.65 -39.03 -0.13
CA THR A 481 23.74 -37.59 0.13
C THR A 481 23.56 -36.83 -1.17
N THR A 482 22.79 -35.75 -1.13
CA THR A 482 22.46 -34.94 -2.32
C THR A 482 22.70 -33.45 -2.08
N ALA A 483 23.18 -32.77 -3.13
CA ALA A 483 23.17 -31.34 -3.19
C ALA A 483 22.47 -30.86 -4.46
N GLU A 484 21.75 -29.76 -4.35
CA GLU A 484 20.96 -29.24 -5.46
C GLU A 484 21.33 -27.78 -5.79
N ARG A 485 21.24 -27.47 -7.09
CA ARG A 485 21.29 -26.11 -7.59
C ARG A 485 20.22 -25.88 -8.62
N SER A 486 19.50 -24.76 -8.45
CA SER A 486 18.45 -24.36 -9.36
C SER A 486 18.79 -23.06 -10.08
N TYR A 487 18.54 -23.02 -11.37
CA TYR A 487 18.66 -21.85 -12.25
C TYR A 487 17.25 -21.51 -12.72
N ALA A 488 16.67 -20.44 -12.13
CA ALA A 488 15.36 -19.97 -12.51
C ALA A 488 15.44 -19.02 -13.72
N GLY A 489 14.46 -19.09 -14.60
CA GLY A 489 14.22 -18.06 -15.59
C GLY A 489 14.83 -18.29 -16.96
N VAL A 490 15.16 -19.54 -17.35
CA VAL A 490 15.40 -19.84 -18.76
C VAL A 490 14.09 -19.58 -19.52
N THR A 491 14.12 -18.65 -20.46
CA THR A 491 12.91 -18.15 -21.13
C THR A 491 12.92 -18.54 -22.60
N ALA A 492 12.07 -19.49 -22.98
CA ALA A 492 11.74 -19.79 -24.37
C ALA A 492 10.49 -18.97 -24.74
N GLY A 493 10.66 -17.85 -25.43
CA GLY A 493 9.57 -16.93 -25.73
C GLY A 493 8.73 -17.35 -26.93
N THR A 494 7.51 -16.82 -27.02
CA THR A 494 6.62 -16.98 -28.16
C THR A 494 7.16 -16.27 -29.42
N ALA A 495 6.79 -16.74 -30.60
CA ALA A 495 7.21 -16.13 -31.88
C ALA A 495 6.78 -14.65 -31.98
N ALA A 496 5.60 -14.31 -31.47
CA ALA A 496 5.11 -12.92 -31.39
C ALA A 496 5.12 -12.44 -29.93
N PRO A 497 5.51 -11.18 -29.67
CA PRO A 497 5.43 -10.62 -28.34
C PRO A 497 3.97 -10.56 -27.86
N PRO A 498 3.71 -10.63 -26.54
CA PRO A 498 2.38 -10.55 -25.96
C PRO A 498 1.67 -9.25 -26.35
N ALA A 499 0.45 -9.33 -26.84
CA ALA A 499 -0.31 -8.16 -27.28
C ALA A 499 -0.69 -7.27 -26.09
N ALA A 500 -0.46 -5.96 -26.23
CA ALA A 500 -0.94 -4.97 -25.28
C ALA A 500 -2.42 -4.65 -25.54
N ALA A 501 -3.20 -4.45 -24.48
CA ALA A 501 -4.59 -3.98 -24.56
C ALA A 501 -4.84 -2.91 -23.51
N LEU A 502 -5.59 -1.87 -23.89
CA LEU A 502 -5.89 -0.72 -23.06
C LEU A 502 -7.29 -0.20 -23.36
N SER A 503 -8.07 0.04 -22.33
CA SER A 503 -9.34 0.77 -22.42
C SER A 503 -9.45 1.77 -21.27
N VAL A 504 -10.30 2.80 -21.45
CA VAL A 504 -10.48 3.87 -20.48
C VAL A 504 -11.95 4.19 -20.32
N ALA A 505 -12.35 4.53 -19.09
CA ALA A 505 -13.66 5.08 -18.74
C ALA A 505 -13.49 6.20 -17.73
N PRO A 506 -14.40 7.17 -17.62
CA PRO A 506 -14.41 8.12 -16.53
C PRO A 506 -14.67 7.42 -15.18
N GLU A 507 -14.11 7.93 -14.12
CA GLU A 507 -14.40 7.41 -12.78
C GLU A 507 -15.81 7.84 -12.33
N THR A 508 -16.54 6.92 -11.71
CA THR A 508 -17.91 7.17 -11.27
C THR A 508 -18.13 6.69 -9.84
N SER A 509 -18.87 7.48 -9.05
CA SER A 509 -19.29 7.12 -7.71
C SER A 509 -20.70 7.63 -7.44
N ASP A 510 -21.58 6.80 -6.84
CA ASP A 510 -22.97 7.14 -6.52
C ASP A 510 -23.75 7.76 -7.69
N GLY A 511 -23.41 7.35 -8.93
CA GLY A 511 -24.00 7.85 -10.16
C GLY A 511 -23.51 9.24 -10.59
N GLN A 512 -22.55 9.84 -9.91
CA GLN A 512 -21.86 11.04 -10.36
C GLN A 512 -20.56 10.66 -11.07
N VAL A 513 -20.06 11.52 -11.94
CA VAL A 513 -18.80 11.35 -12.65
C VAL A 513 -17.74 12.30 -12.09
N ASP A 514 -16.52 11.81 -11.93
CA ASP A 514 -15.34 12.68 -11.84
C ASP A 514 -14.77 12.84 -13.26
N ALA A 515 -15.14 13.94 -13.89
CA ALA A 515 -14.87 14.18 -15.30
C ALA A 515 -13.39 14.36 -15.65
N GLY A 516 -12.56 14.63 -14.66
CA GLY A 516 -11.10 14.70 -14.80
C GLY A 516 -10.39 13.40 -14.45
N SER A 517 -11.08 12.43 -13.86
CA SER A 517 -10.50 11.16 -13.42
C SER A 517 -10.79 10.03 -14.39
N ALA A 518 -9.74 9.39 -14.88
CA ALA A 518 -9.79 8.27 -15.79
C ALA A 518 -9.50 6.95 -15.09
N HIS A 519 -10.33 5.96 -15.33
CA HIS A 519 -10.16 4.58 -14.92
C HIS A 519 -9.69 3.74 -16.10
N PHE A 520 -8.44 3.31 -16.07
CA PHE A 520 -7.84 2.50 -17.11
C PHE A 520 -7.93 1.03 -16.78
N THR A 521 -8.45 0.25 -17.71
CA THR A 521 -8.41 -1.21 -17.67
C THR A 521 -7.28 -1.71 -18.57
N VAL A 522 -6.36 -2.45 -17.97
CA VAL A 522 -5.12 -2.91 -18.58
C VAL A 522 -4.99 -4.42 -18.39
N PRO A 523 -5.74 -5.24 -19.15
CA PRO A 523 -5.74 -6.67 -18.92
C PRO A 523 -4.35 -7.27 -19.10
N MET A 524 -4.05 -8.32 -18.33
CA MET A 524 -2.85 -9.11 -18.54
C MET A 524 -3.01 -9.91 -19.82
N PRO A 525 -1.93 -10.06 -20.62
CA PRO A 525 -1.97 -10.88 -21.81
C PRO A 525 -2.15 -12.37 -21.48
N ALA A 526 -2.45 -13.19 -22.48
CA ALA A 526 -2.65 -14.64 -22.32
C ALA A 526 -1.43 -15.35 -21.69
N ASN A 527 -0.22 -14.86 -21.96
CA ASN A 527 1.02 -15.35 -21.38
C ASN A 527 1.64 -14.26 -20.46
N PRO A 528 1.09 -14.01 -19.25
CA PRO A 528 1.58 -12.95 -18.36
C PRO A 528 3.02 -13.20 -17.89
N TRP A 529 3.48 -14.45 -17.84
CA TRP A 529 4.85 -14.85 -17.47
C TRP A 529 5.92 -14.30 -18.46
N GLU A 530 5.53 -13.97 -19.69
CA GLU A 530 6.44 -13.44 -20.72
C GLU A 530 6.66 -11.95 -20.57
N VAL A 531 5.83 -11.24 -19.80
CA VAL A 531 5.90 -9.78 -19.63
C VAL A 531 6.95 -9.43 -18.57
N ALA A 532 7.93 -8.63 -18.97
CA ALA A 532 8.96 -8.12 -18.06
C ALA A 532 8.47 -6.88 -17.30
N TYR A 533 7.93 -5.89 -18.03
CA TYR A 533 7.38 -4.67 -17.41
C TYR A 533 6.35 -4.00 -18.34
N ARG A 534 5.52 -3.17 -17.72
CA ARG A 534 4.41 -2.45 -18.34
C ARG A 534 4.41 -1.02 -17.84
N THR A 535 4.39 -0.06 -18.78
CA THR A 535 4.34 1.38 -18.47
C THR A 535 3.12 1.98 -19.15
N LEU A 536 2.30 2.69 -18.39
CA LEU A 536 1.16 3.45 -18.89
C LEU A 536 1.51 4.94 -18.84
N ASP A 537 1.66 5.55 -20.01
CA ASP A 537 1.78 6.99 -20.20
C ASP A 537 0.37 7.56 -20.37
N TYR A 538 0.01 8.56 -19.57
CA TYR A 538 -1.33 9.16 -19.57
C TYR A 538 -1.53 10.23 -20.64
N GLY A 539 -0.46 10.66 -21.31
CA GLY A 539 -0.51 11.67 -22.38
C GLY A 539 -0.52 13.10 -21.87
N ASP A 540 -0.35 13.33 -20.58
CA ASP A 540 -0.20 14.65 -19.95
C ASP A 540 1.24 14.90 -19.46
N GLY A 541 2.16 13.98 -19.76
CA GLY A 541 3.55 13.99 -19.33
C GLY A 541 3.82 13.17 -18.06
N THR A 542 2.82 12.52 -17.50
CA THR A 542 2.95 11.60 -16.38
C THR A 542 2.77 10.15 -16.82
N HIS A 543 3.31 9.22 -16.05
CA HIS A 543 3.20 7.79 -16.34
C HIS A 543 3.32 6.94 -15.07
N ASP A 544 2.81 5.72 -15.13
CA ASP A 544 2.90 4.70 -14.09
C ASP A 544 3.55 3.42 -14.59
N ASN A 545 4.31 2.76 -13.70
CA ASN A 545 4.78 1.40 -13.88
C ASN A 545 3.79 0.43 -13.24
N LEU A 546 3.09 -0.32 -14.07
CA LEU A 546 1.94 -1.11 -13.64
C LEU A 546 2.30 -2.43 -12.96
N GLY A 547 3.46 -3.02 -13.26
CA GLY A 547 3.78 -4.38 -12.81
C GLY A 547 2.68 -5.36 -13.24
N SER A 548 2.04 -6.03 -12.28
CA SER A 548 0.90 -6.94 -12.51
C SER A 548 -0.46 -6.27 -12.37
N ALA A 549 -0.55 -4.97 -12.12
CA ALA A 549 -1.81 -4.27 -11.97
C ALA A 549 -2.62 -4.29 -13.28
N THR A 550 -3.90 -4.62 -13.17
CA THR A 550 -4.85 -4.65 -14.30
C THR A 550 -5.73 -3.42 -14.35
N LEU A 551 -5.62 -2.54 -13.39
CA LEU A 551 -6.36 -1.30 -13.25
C LEU A 551 -5.40 -0.18 -12.86
N ALA A 552 -5.64 1.02 -13.38
CA ALA A 552 -4.97 2.25 -12.96
C ALA A 552 -5.98 3.40 -12.97
N THR A 553 -5.82 4.36 -12.09
CA THR A 553 -6.62 5.59 -12.06
C THR A 553 -5.70 6.78 -12.20
N HIS A 554 -6.15 7.79 -12.93
CA HIS A 554 -5.37 9.00 -13.15
C HIS A 554 -6.26 10.24 -13.16
N GLN A 555 -5.84 11.27 -12.42
CA GLN A 555 -6.52 12.57 -12.38
C GLN A 555 -5.79 13.52 -13.32
N TYR A 556 -6.45 13.93 -14.38
CA TYR A 556 -5.92 14.91 -15.31
C TYR A 556 -5.94 16.33 -14.71
N PRO A 557 -4.89 17.13 -14.94
CA PRO A 557 -4.75 18.45 -14.31
C PRO A 557 -5.64 19.55 -14.92
N ALA A 558 -6.26 19.29 -16.06
CA ALA A 558 -7.11 20.25 -16.77
C ALA A 558 -8.03 19.54 -17.76
N PRO A 559 -9.14 20.18 -18.16
CA PRO A 559 -9.93 19.72 -19.30
C PRO A 559 -9.12 19.68 -20.60
N GLY A 560 -9.24 18.56 -21.33
CA GLY A 560 -8.47 18.34 -22.57
C GLY A 560 -8.71 16.98 -23.19
N THR A 561 -8.02 16.73 -24.30
CA THR A 561 -7.99 15.42 -24.94
C THR A 561 -6.61 14.81 -24.74
N TYR A 562 -6.56 13.69 -24.07
CA TYR A 562 -5.33 13.01 -23.71
C TYR A 562 -5.26 11.65 -24.40
N THR A 563 -4.10 11.32 -24.94
CA THR A 563 -3.87 10.00 -25.56
C THR A 563 -3.00 9.20 -24.62
N ALA A 564 -3.61 8.25 -23.92
CA ALA A 564 -2.88 7.33 -23.05
C ALA A 564 -2.31 6.18 -23.87
N THR A 565 -1.07 5.77 -23.56
CA THR A 565 -0.36 4.71 -24.26
C THR A 565 0.22 3.71 -23.28
N LEU A 566 -0.24 2.47 -23.37
CA LEU A 566 0.39 1.34 -22.69
C LEU A 566 1.56 0.85 -23.54
N THR A 567 2.74 0.80 -22.95
CA THR A 567 3.91 0.11 -23.51
C THR A 567 4.18 -1.14 -22.67
N GLN A 568 4.19 -2.29 -23.31
CA GLN A 568 4.47 -3.57 -22.68
C GLN A 568 5.73 -4.15 -23.28
N THR A 569 6.69 -4.54 -22.43
CA THR A 569 7.96 -5.16 -22.82
C THR A 569 8.01 -6.58 -22.30
N ASP A 570 8.37 -7.51 -23.15
CA ASP A 570 8.53 -8.91 -22.77
C ASP A 570 9.95 -9.22 -22.23
N LEU A 571 10.14 -10.44 -21.77
CA LEU A 571 11.42 -10.92 -21.24
C LEU A 571 12.54 -10.96 -22.28
N LEU A 572 12.19 -10.96 -23.58
CA LEU A 572 13.15 -10.90 -24.68
C LEU A 572 13.45 -9.47 -25.13
N GLY A 573 12.89 -8.44 -24.44
CA GLY A 573 13.09 -7.03 -24.73
C GLY A 573 12.26 -6.51 -25.91
N ARG A 574 11.28 -7.29 -26.45
CA ARG A 574 10.38 -6.88 -27.51
C ARG A 574 9.22 -6.08 -26.92
N THR A 575 8.78 -5.05 -27.62
CA THR A 575 7.72 -4.14 -27.15
C THR A 575 6.45 -4.25 -27.97
N THR A 576 5.30 -4.12 -27.30
CA THR A 576 3.98 -3.88 -27.91
C THR A 576 3.33 -2.69 -27.26
N THR A 577 2.50 -1.96 -28.02
CA THR A 577 1.80 -0.79 -27.51
C THR A 577 0.31 -0.88 -27.78
N ALA A 578 -0.49 -0.29 -26.89
CA ALA A 578 -1.92 -0.03 -27.11
C ALA A 578 -2.22 1.39 -26.67
N GLY A 579 -3.01 2.10 -27.46
CA GLY A 579 -3.41 3.48 -27.18
C GLY A 579 -4.91 3.60 -27.01
N THR A 580 -5.33 4.55 -26.18
CA THR A 580 -6.73 4.97 -26.01
C THR A 580 -6.79 6.47 -25.80
N VAL A 581 -7.95 7.06 -26.05
CA VAL A 581 -8.15 8.51 -25.90
C VAL A 581 -9.13 8.75 -24.76
N PHE A 582 -8.75 9.62 -23.84
CA PHE A 582 -9.62 10.13 -22.79
C PHE A 582 -9.90 11.62 -23.02
N HIS A 583 -11.16 12.01 -22.84
CA HIS A 583 -11.57 13.40 -22.92
C HIS A 583 -11.94 13.87 -21.52
N SER A 584 -11.08 14.64 -20.88
CA SER A 584 -11.39 15.32 -19.61
C SER A 584 -12.18 16.58 -19.90
N ALA A 585 -13.31 16.77 -19.24
CA ALA A 585 -14.14 17.97 -19.33
C ALA A 585 -14.72 18.29 -17.94
N ASP A 586 -15.48 19.40 -17.84
CA ASP A 586 -16.08 19.80 -16.56
C ASP A 586 -17.49 19.24 -16.40
N ALA A 587 -17.77 18.73 -15.21
CA ALA A 587 -19.14 18.37 -14.82
C ALA A 587 -19.71 19.38 -13.81
N PHE A 588 -21.03 19.41 -13.68
CA PHE A 588 -21.76 20.39 -12.89
C PHE A 588 -21.78 20.04 -11.39
N VAL A 589 -21.29 20.94 -10.60
CA VAL A 589 -21.39 20.88 -9.13
C VAL A 589 -22.50 21.84 -8.68
N ALA A 590 -23.59 21.28 -8.13
CA ALA A 590 -24.67 22.08 -7.57
C ALA A 590 -24.21 22.81 -6.30
N VAL A 591 -24.46 24.13 -6.23
CA VAL A 591 -24.20 24.94 -5.05
C VAL A 591 -25.48 25.58 -4.54
N THR A 592 -25.62 25.74 -3.22
CA THR A 592 -26.70 26.54 -2.64
C THR A 592 -26.45 28.00 -2.95
N PRO A 593 -27.35 28.70 -3.66
CA PRO A 593 -27.15 30.08 -4.01
C PRO A 593 -26.98 30.98 -2.77
N GLN A 594 -25.94 31.81 -2.76
CA GLN A 594 -25.69 32.79 -1.75
C GLN A 594 -25.27 34.10 -2.44
N TYR A 595 -25.97 35.17 -2.14
CA TYR A 595 -25.77 36.46 -2.80
C TYR A 595 -24.68 37.27 -2.10
N ASP A 596 -23.71 37.77 -2.89
CA ASP A 596 -22.88 38.91 -2.58
C ASP A 596 -23.66 40.16 -3.04
N THR A 597 -24.23 40.90 -2.09
CA THR A 597 -25.26 41.90 -2.37
C THR A 597 -24.71 43.31 -2.39
N GLN A 598 -25.44 44.20 -3.13
CA GLN A 598 -25.27 45.66 -3.15
C GLN A 598 -23.85 46.15 -3.52
N ARG A 599 -23.22 45.41 -4.41
CA ARG A 599 -21.91 45.81 -4.97
C ARG A 599 -22.13 46.88 -6.02
N THR A 600 -21.60 48.10 -5.80
CA THR A 600 -21.71 49.18 -6.77
C THR A 600 -20.51 49.19 -7.68
N ILE A 601 -20.75 49.15 -9.01
CA ILE A 601 -19.72 49.29 -10.05
C ILE A 601 -19.83 50.71 -10.64
N ALA A 602 -18.78 51.49 -10.51
CA ALA A 602 -18.72 52.83 -11.09
C ALA A 602 -18.86 52.83 -12.62
N ALA A 603 -19.11 54.01 -13.21
CA ALA A 603 -19.06 54.18 -14.67
C ALA A 603 -17.72 53.64 -15.22
N HIS A 604 -17.79 52.77 -16.21
CA HIS A 604 -16.62 52.11 -16.83
C HIS A 604 -15.69 51.37 -15.84
N GLY A 605 -16.19 51.08 -14.63
CA GLY A 605 -15.46 50.40 -13.55
C GLY A 605 -15.47 48.86 -13.70
N VAL A 606 -14.58 48.25 -12.97
CA VAL A 606 -14.46 46.78 -12.84
C VAL A 606 -14.66 46.39 -11.39
N LEU A 607 -15.46 45.37 -11.16
CA LEU A 607 -15.58 44.67 -9.87
C LEU A 607 -14.89 43.30 -10.00
N ASN A 608 -13.89 43.07 -9.16
CA ASN A 608 -13.29 41.75 -9.03
C ASN A 608 -14.07 40.92 -8.01
N LEU A 609 -14.43 39.70 -8.40
CA LEU A 609 -15.05 38.69 -7.57
C LEU A 609 -14.00 37.59 -7.28
N SER A 610 -13.65 37.46 -6.01
CA SER A 610 -12.64 36.47 -5.58
C SER A 610 -13.17 35.05 -5.65
N ALA A 611 -12.26 34.07 -5.64
CA ALA A 611 -12.58 32.65 -5.58
C ALA A 611 -13.52 32.30 -4.41
N ALA A 612 -13.26 32.87 -3.23
CA ALA A 612 -14.10 32.67 -2.04
C ALA A 612 -15.51 33.20 -2.24
N THR A 613 -15.67 34.39 -2.88
CA THR A 613 -16.99 34.96 -3.23
C THR A 613 -17.73 34.03 -4.20
N LEU A 614 -17.01 33.45 -5.15
CA LEU A 614 -17.56 32.55 -6.15
C LEU A 614 -17.68 31.08 -5.67
N ARG A 615 -17.15 30.73 -4.49
CA ARG A 615 -17.00 29.36 -3.99
C ARG A 615 -16.16 28.46 -4.92
N ALA A 616 -15.27 29.05 -5.66
CA ALA A 616 -14.37 28.40 -6.61
C ALA A 616 -12.96 28.23 -6.03
N ASP A 617 -12.83 28.23 -4.71
CA ASP A 617 -11.60 28.04 -3.95
C ASP A 617 -11.21 26.56 -3.78
N ALA A 618 -12.12 25.62 -4.09
CA ALA A 618 -11.78 24.22 -4.29
C ALA A 618 -11.01 24.06 -5.61
N GLY A 619 -9.90 23.33 -5.61
CA GLY A 619 -9.12 23.05 -6.82
C GLY A 619 -9.96 22.40 -7.93
N GLY A 620 -9.58 22.63 -9.19
CA GLY A 620 -10.24 22.00 -10.34
C GLY A 620 -11.55 22.61 -10.80
N VAL A 621 -11.90 23.80 -10.34
CA VAL A 621 -13.05 24.57 -10.85
C VAL A 621 -12.59 25.43 -12.04
N ASP A 622 -13.18 25.19 -13.22
CA ASP A 622 -12.82 25.85 -14.47
C ASP A 622 -13.82 26.91 -14.91
N ALA A 623 -15.10 26.79 -14.47
CA ALA A 623 -16.09 27.81 -14.74
C ALA A 623 -17.12 27.93 -13.61
N ALA A 624 -17.71 29.12 -13.49
CA ALA A 624 -18.80 29.41 -12.57
C ALA A 624 -20.05 29.86 -13.31
N GLN A 625 -21.22 29.35 -12.90
CA GLN A 625 -22.51 29.83 -13.33
C GLN A 625 -22.99 30.87 -12.33
N LEU A 626 -23.06 32.11 -12.77
CA LEU A 626 -23.38 33.27 -11.93
C LEU A 626 -24.75 33.82 -12.28
N GLN A 627 -25.55 34.04 -11.26
CA GLN A 627 -26.70 34.90 -11.37
C GLN A 627 -26.33 36.36 -11.04
N LEU A 628 -26.69 37.26 -11.93
CA LEU A 628 -26.50 38.69 -11.81
C LEU A 628 -27.88 39.36 -11.66
N VAL A 629 -28.08 40.16 -10.62
CA VAL A 629 -29.26 41.01 -10.44
C VAL A 629 -28.78 42.46 -10.41
N THR A 630 -29.13 43.25 -11.42
CA THR A 630 -28.73 44.65 -11.52
C THR A 630 -29.86 45.57 -11.09
N SER A 631 -29.53 46.59 -10.31
CA SER A 631 -30.48 47.61 -9.81
C SER A 631 -29.82 48.97 -9.79
N ASP A 632 -30.61 50.00 -9.53
CA ASP A 632 -30.19 51.39 -9.31
C ASP A 632 -29.24 51.96 -10.36
N ALA A 633 -29.30 51.45 -11.59
CA ALA A 633 -28.47 51.92 -12.68
C ALA A 633 -28.71 53.43 -12.94
N LYS A 634 -27.60 54.16 -13.07
CA LYS A 634 -27.64 55.60 -13.36
C LYS A 634 -27.61 55.94 -14.85
N ALA A 635 -27.21 54.97 -15.68
CA ALA A 635 -27.24 55.01 -17.13
C ALA A 635 -27.46 53.64 -17.72
N SER A 636 -28.02 53.54 -18.94
CA SER A 636 -28.15 52.27 -19.64
C SER A 636 -26.79 51.70 -20.05
N GLY A 637 -26.60 50.40 -19.96
CA GLY A 637 -25.35 49.72 -20.33
C GLY A 637 -25.45 48.20 -20.27
N THR A 638 -24.29 47.59 -20.32
CA THR A 638 -24.13 46.12 -20.21
C THR A 638 -23.09 45.80 -19.17
N LEU A 639 -23.22 44.63 -18.55
CA LEU A 639 -22.14 44.01 -17.79
C LEU A 639 -21.42 43.00 -18.67
N THR A 640 -20.08 43.03 -18.66
CA THR A 640 -19.21 42.02 -19.27
C THR A 640 -18.50 41.27 -18.19
N LEU A 641 -18.61 39.96 -18.25
CA LEU A 641 -17.99 39.02 -17.29
C LEU A 641 -16.86 38.24 -17.98
N TYR A 642 -15.70 38.16 -17.33
CA TYR A 642 -14.52 37.50 -17.90
C TYR A 642 -13.54 37.06 -16.80
N ALA A 643 -12.68 36.10 -17.11
CA ALA A 643 -11.67 35.59 -16.17
C ALA A 643 -10.69 36.72 -15.80
N HIS A 644 -10.41 36.89 -14.51
CA HIS A 644 -9.50 37.91 -14.02
C HIS A 644 -8.11 37.83 -14.67
N GLY A 645 -7.54 38.97 -15.01
CA GLY A 645 -6.25 39.08 -15.64
C GLY A 645 -6.23 38.78 -17.15
N THR A 646 -7.37 38.41 -17.75
CA THR A 646 -7.49 38.16 -19.20
C THR A 646 -7.98 39.39 -19.95
N THR A 647 -7.82 39.40 -21.29
CA THR A 647 -8.37 40.45 -22.12
C THR A 647 -9.90 40.45 -22.07
N ARG A 648 -10.50 41.60 -21.76
CA ARG A 648 -11.95 41.74 -21.72
C ARG A 648 -12.57 41.47 -23.10
N PRO A 649 -13.52 40.54 -23.22
CA PRO A 649 -14.21 40.22 -24.47
C PRO A 649 -15.19 41.33 -24.87
N GLY A 650 -15.53 41.43 -26.14
CA GLY A 650 -16.55 42.35 -26.65
C GLY A 650 -18.00 41.83 -26.50
N THR A 651 -18.23 40.92 -25.59
CA THR A 651 -19.51 40.25 -25.37
C THR A 651 -20.20 40.79 -24.10
N ALA A 652 -21.54 40.67 -24.02
CA ALA A 652 -22.32 41.16 -22.89
C ALA A 652 -22.96 39.98 -22.15
N ALA A 653 -22.77 39.92 -20.83
CA ALA A 653 -23.45 38.93 -19.95
C ALA A 653 -24.91 39.31 -19.70
N THR A 654 -25.17 40.62 -19.44
CA THR A 654 -26.52 41.16 -19.27
C THR A 654 -26.57 42.62 -19.69
N ALA A 655 -27.79 43.15 -19.91
CA ALA A 655 -28.07 44.55 -20.17
C ALA A 655 -28.91 45.12 -19.02
N PHE A 656 -28.72 46.41 -18.71
CA PHE A 656 -29.43 47.10 -17.65
C PHE A 656 -29.77 48.56 -18.04
N GLU A 657 -30.77 49.10 -17.39
CA GLU A 657 -31.29 50.45 -17.65
C GLU A 657 -31.71 51.14 -16.34
N PRO A 658 -31.71 52.50 -16.30
CA PRO A 658 -32.21 53.25 -15.15
C PRO A 658 -33.65 52.90 -14.81
N GLY A 659 -33.93 52.74 -13.50
CA GLY A 659 -35.26 52.47 -12.98
C GLY A 659 -35.77 51.03 -13.21
N ARG A 660 -34.89 50.13 -13.65
CA ARG A 660 -35.23 48.73 -13.88
C ARG A 660 -34.30 47.79 -13.12
N THR A 661 -34.85 46.81 -12.52
CA THR A 661 -34.08 45.64 -12.03
C THR A 661 -34.07 44.58 -13.16
N THR A 662 -32.88 44.05 -13.52
CA THR A 662 -32.76 42.98 -14.49
C THR A 662 -31.99 41.80 -13.90
N THR A 663 -32.34 40.61 -14.33
CA THR A 663 -31.75 39.36 -13.85
C THR A 663 -31.25 38.59 -15.04
N ALA A 664 -30.05 38.06 -14.95
CA ALA A 664 -29.50 37.13 -15.91
C ALA A 664 -28.68 36.07 -15.20
N VAL A 665 -28.62 34.86 -15.78
CA VAL A 665 -27.63 33.85 -15.45
C VAL A 665 -26.65 33.76 -16.61
N THR A 666 -25.39 33.59 -16.31
CA THR A 666 -24.32 33.43 -17.33
C THR A 666 -23.23 32.54 -16.80
N THR A 667 -22.55 31.86 -17.70
CA THR A 667 -21.35 31.07 -17.38
C THR A 667 -20.10 31.85 -17.69
N VAL A 668 -19.13 31.79 -16.82
CA VAL A 668 -17.83 32.44 -16.99
C VAL A 668 -16.71 31.48 -16.64
N LYS A 669 -15.69 31.43 -17.51
CA LYS A 669 -14.44 30.75 -17.19
C LYS A 669 -13.78 31.45 -16.02
N VAL A 670 -13.26 30.71 -15.05
CA VAL A 670 -12.47 31.25 -13.93
C VAL A 670 -10.97 31.08 -14.18
N THR A 671 -10.16 31.87 -13.52
CA THR A 671 -8.69 31.65 -13.52
C THR A 671 -8.33 30.49 -12.62
N PRO A 672 -7.10 29.95 -12.66
CA PRO A 672 -6.61 28.98 -11.69
C PRO A 672 -6.72 29.46 -10.24
N THR A 673 -6.79 30.78 -10.00
CA THR A 673 -7.06 31.36 -8.68
C THR A 673 -8.56 31.50 -8.37
N GLY A 674 -9.44 31.06 -9.27
CA GLY A 674 -10.89 31.04 -9.09
C GLY A 674 -11.57 32.41 -9.17
N SER A 675 -10.94 33.46 -9.74
CA SER A 675 -11.48 34.82 -9.75
C SER A 675 -11.94 35.31 -11.12
N VAL A 676 -12.93 36.24 -11.14
CA VAL A 676 -13.48 36.84 -12.33
C VAL A 676 -13.65 38.36 -12.17
N ASP A 677 -13.67 39.04 -13.31
CA ASP A 677 -13.94 40.48 -13.39
C ASP A 677 -15.30 40.77 -14.03
N LEU A 678 -16.02 41.70 -13.44
CA LEU A 678 -17.30 42.19 -13.92
C LEU A 678 -17.18 43.67 -14.28
N TYR A 679 -17.25 43.99 -15.56
CA TYR A 679 -17.08 45.35 -16.12
C TYR A 679 -18.41 46.00 -16.44
N ASN A 680 -18.61 47.25 -16.00
CA ASN A 680 -19.73 48.16 -16.34
C ASN A 680 -19.42 49.00 -17.58
N SER A 681 -20.14 48.79 -18.68
CA SER A 681 -19.94 49.53 -19.93
C SER A 681 -20.60 50.91 -19.95
N SER A 682 -21.47 51.26 -18.97
CA SER A 682 -22.25 52.47 -18.95
C SER A 682 -21.46 53.66 -18.42
N SER A 683 -21.97 54.90 -18.75
CA SER A 683 -21.45 56.14 -18.23
C SER A 683 -21.92 56.50 -16.81
N GLY A 684 -22.68 55.60 -16.16
CA GLY A 684 -23.17 55.74 -14.81
C GLY A 684 -22.90 54.52 -13.93
N ALA A 685 -22.99 54.65 -12.64
CA ALA A 685 -22.85 53.54 -11.75
C ALA A 685 -24.07 52.60 -11.80
N VAL A 686 -23.86 51.30 -11.47
CA VAL A 686 -24.89 50.30 -11.33
C VAL A 686 -24.62 49.46 -10.09
N THR A 687 -25.67 49.11 -9.37
CA THR A 687 -25.61 48.14 -8.24
C THR A 687 -25.87 46.74 -8.79
N VAL A 688 -25.11 45.77 -8.33
CA VAL A 688 -25.27 44.37 -8.70
C VAL A 688 -25.23 43.48 -7.47
N ASP A 689 -26.15 42.50 -7.42
CA ASP A 689 -26.10 41.38 -6.53
C ASP A 689 -25.63 40.17 -7.37
N VAL A 690 -24.69 39.41 -6.86
CA VAL A 690 -24.11 38.24 -7.55
C VAL A 690 -24.29 37.00 -6.71
N ALA A 691 -24.78 35.93 -7.31
CA ALA A 691 -24.83 34.61 -6.67
C ALA A 691 -24.23 33.55 -7.57
N THR A 692 -23.44 32.66 -7.02
CA THR A 692 -23.04 31.40 -7.70
C THR A 692 -24.20 30.42 -7.62
N VAL A 693 -24.66 29.95 -8.78
CA VAL A 693 -25.78 28.99 -8.88
C VAL A 693 -25.30 27.61 -9.33
N GLY A 694 -24.06 27.46 -9.72
CA GLY A 694 -23.40 26.23 -10.07
C GLY A 694 -21.92 26.44 -10.39
N LEU A 695 -21.13 25.38 -10.27
CA LEU A 695 -19.73 25.36 -10.68
C LEU A 695 -19.54 24.28 -11.74
N GLN A 696 -18.51 24.43 -12.55
CA GLN A 696 -18.07 23.41 -13.51
C GLN A 696 -16.67 22.98 -13.08
N SER A 697 -16.49 21.71 -12.81
CA SER A 697 -15.26 21.17 -12.24
C SER A 697 -14.86 19.86 -12.90
N HIS A 698 -13.54 19.68 -13.11
CA HIS A 698 -12.95 18.44 -13.56
C HIS A 698 -12.34 17.60 -12.43
N ALA A 699 -12.34 18.08 -11.21
CA ALA A 699 -11.66 17.44 -10.07
C ALA A 699 -12.61 17.08 -8.92
N GLN A 700 -13.90 16.94 -9.18
CA GLN A 700 -14.92 16.57 -8.19
C GLN A 700 -15.97 15.66 -8.80
N TYR A 701 -16.54 14.78 -7.99
CA TYR A 701 -17.75 14.06 -8.37
C TYR A 701 -18.89 15.04 -8.58
N ALA A 702 -19.42 15.04 -9.79
CA ALA A 702 -20.35 16.03 -10.27
C ALA A 702 -21.42 15.42 -11.16
N ASP A 703 -22.39 16.24 -11.56
CA ASP A 703 -23.52 15.81 -12.39
C ASP A 703 -23.30 16.17 -13.86
N THR A 704 -23.64 15.27 -14.76
CA THR A 704 -23.62 15.56 -16.20
C THR A 704 -24.87 16.30 -16.65
N TYR A 705 -24.77 17.09 -17.73
CA TYR A 705 -25.89 17.78 -18.33
C TYR A 705 -26.64 16.88 -19.33
N HIS A 706 -27.96 16.86 -19.24
CA HIS A 706 -28.85 16.16 -20.14
C HIS A 706 -29.73 17.16 -20.90
N PRO A 707 -29.35 17.56 -22.12
CA PRO A 707 -30.09 18.56 -22.89
C PRO A 707 -31.42 18.02 -23.37
N ALA A 708 -32.49 18.75 -23.12
CA ALA A 708 -33.82 18.45 -23.65
C ALA A 708 -34.14 19.29 -24.87
N THR A 709 -34.92 18.77 -25.79
CA THR A 709 -35.68 19.62 -26.72
C THR A 709 -36.66 20.46 -25.88
N PRO A 710 -36.59 21.79 -25.95
CA PRO A 710 -37.38 22.62 -25.01
C PRO A 710 -38.87 22.27 -24.99
N VAL A 711 -39.39 22.04 -23.79
CA VAL A 711 -40.79 21.63 -23.56
C VAL A 711 -41.42 22.39 -22.42
N ARG A 712 -42.73 22.76 -22.57
CA ARG A 712 -43.49 23.48 -21.56
C ARG A 712 -43.91 22.56 -20.42
N LEU A 713 -43.46 22.89 -19.20
CA LEU A 713 -43.78 22.16 -17.99
C LEU A 713 -44.90 22.86 -17.19
N LEU A 714 -44.94 24.21 -17.22
CA LEU A 714 -45.92 25.00 -16.49
C LEU A 714 -46.43 26.17 -17.35
N ASP A 715 -47.76 26.37 -17.40
CA ASP A 715 -48.39 27.57 -17.96
C ASP A 715 -49.73 27.82 -17.27
N THR A 716 -49.75 28.85 -16.41
CA THR A 716 -50.96 29.20 -15.65
C THR A 716 -52.07 29.80 -16.49
N ARG A 717 -51.83 30.16 -17.75
CA ARG A 717 -52.85 30.66 -18.71
C ARG A 717 -53.64 29.52 -19.30
N THR A 718 -53.03 28.36 -19.51
CA THR A 718 -53.62 27.19 -20.17
C THR A 718 -53.98 26.09 -19.19
N GLY A 719 -53.39 26.07 -18.00
CA GLY A 719 -53.55 25.02 -17.01
C GLY A 719 -52.53 23.89 -17.14
N THR A 720 -51.48 24.07 -17.91
CA THR A 720 -50.37 23.11 -18.01
C THR A 720 -49.59 23.11 -16.72
N GLY A 721 -49.43 21.95 -16.08
CA GLY A 721 -48.65 21.75 -14.86
C GLY A 721 -49.14 22.50 -13.61
N ALA A 722 -50.20 23.27 -13.69
CA ALA A 722 -50.83 23.98 -12.60
C ALA A 722 -52.27 24.33 -12.92
N THR A 723 -53.03 24.81 -11.92
CA THR A 723 -54.39 25.36 -12.11
C THR A 723 -54.37 26.54 -13.12
N ARG A 724 -55.36 26.61 -13.99
CA ARG A 724 -55.50 27.72 -14.96
C ARG A 724 -55.99 28.99 -14.22
N SER A 725 -55.01 29.68 -13.60
CA SER A 725 -55.23 30.90 -12.84
C SER A 725 -53.93 31.68 -12.71
N PRO A 726 -53.94 33.01 -12.86
CA PRO A 726 -52.75 33.81 -12.53
C PRO A 726 -52.36 33.62 -11.06
N VAL A 727 -51.05 33.55 -10.79
CA VAL A 727 -50.53 33.45 -9.42
C VAL A 727 -50.62 34.80 -8.74
N GLY A 728 -51.35 34.88 -7.63
CA GLY A 728 -51.50 36.14 -6.83
C GLY A 728 -50.20 36.70 -6.31
N GLY A 729 -50.18 37.98 -5.96
CA GLY A 729 -49.04 38.62 -5.30
C GLY A 729 -48.78 37.95 -3.93
N GLY A 730 -47.50 37.63 -3.64
CA GLY A 730 -47.10 36.93 -2.42
C GLY A 730 -47.45 35.42 -2.40
N HIS A 731 -47.96 34.84 -3.50
CA HIS A 731 -48.31 33.44 -3.58
C HIS A 731 -47.33 32.63 -4.43
N SER A 732 -47.35 31.32 -4.21
CA SER A 732 -46.46 30.36 -4.90
C SER A 732 -47.22 29.35 -5.70
N VAL A 733 -46.58 28.79 -6.73
CA VAL A 733 -46.99 27.58 -7.44
C VAL A 733 -45.87 26.57 -7.42
N THR A 734 -46.20 25.32 -7.13
CA THR A 734 -45.23 24.22 -7.16
C THR A 734 -45.27 23.53 -8.52
N LEU A 735 -44.12 23.47 -9.20
CA LEU A 735 -43.91 22.71 -10.40
C LEU A 735 -43.39 21.32 -9.99
N THR A 736 -44.08 20.27 -10.43
CA THR A 736 -43.68 18.88 -10.28
C THR A 736 -43.12 18.39 -11.63
N VAL A 737 -41.90 17.87 -11.63
CA VAL A 737 -41.14 17.49 -12.85
C VAL A 737 -40.88 15.98 -12.89
N GLY A 738 -40.77 15.32 -11.74
CA GLY A 738 -40.31 13.92 -11.63
C GLY A 738 -41.03 12.96 -12.58
N SER A 739 -40.25 12.12 -13.28
CA SER A 739 -40.68 11.08 -14.26
C SER A 739 -41.47 11.56 -15.48
N THR A 740 -41.61 12.87 -15.70
CA THR A 740 -42.27 13.44 -16.88
C THR A 740 -41.29 14.09 -17.82
N HIS A 741 -41.60 14.08 -19.11
CA HIS A 741 -40.81 14.75 -20.15
C HIS A 741 -39.33 14.31 -20.21
N GLY A 742 -39.02 13.04 -19.81
CA GLY A 742 -37.64 12.49 -19.83
C GLY A 742 -36.76 12.90 -18.67
N VAL A 743 -37.27 13.62 -17.67
CA VAL A 743 -36.52 13.96 -16.44
C VAL A 743 -36.64 12.83 -15.42
N PRO A 744 -35.57 12.14 -15.03
CA PRO A 744 -35.64 11.08 -14.05
C PRO A 744 -35.85 11.65 -12.64
N THR A 745 -36.34 10.81 -11.72
CA THR A 745 -36.48 11.18 -10.30
C THR A 745 -35.14 11.44 -9.60
N THR A 746 -34.05 10.99 -10.22
CA THR A 746 -32.67 11.19 -9.76
C THR A 746 -32.04 12.50 -10.26
N ALA A 747 -32.77 13.31 -11.05
CA ALA A 747 -32.28 14.63 -11.45
C ALA A 747 -31.99 15.49 -10.22
N ARG A 748 -30.85 16.18 -10.21
CA ARG A 748 -30.37 16.98 -9.07
C ARG A 748 -30.59 18.48 -9.28
N ALA A 749 -30.55 18.95 -10.54
CA ALA A 749 -30.86 20.34 -10.86
C ALA A 749 -31.55 20.45 -12.22
N LEU A 750 -32.37 21.50 -12.41
CA LEU A 750 -33.10 21.79 -13.63
C LEU A 750 -32.58 23.08 -14.26
N VAL A 751 -32.55 23.10 -15.59
CA VAL A 751 -32.35 24.30 -16.39
C VAL A 751 -33.72 24.70 -16.97
N LEU A 752 -34.30 25.79 -16.45
CA LEU A 752 -35.63 26.25 -16.79
C LEU A 752 -35.61 27.66 -17.39
N ASN A 753 -36.31 27.86 -18.52
CA ASN A 753 -36.68 29.20 -18.97
C ASN A 753 -37.97 29.60 -18.24
N VAL A 754 -37.86 30.51 -17.31
CA VAL A 754 -39.00 30.97 -16.49
C VAL A 754 -39.49 32.31 -16.99
N THR A 755 -40.78 32.42 -17.25
CA THR A 755 -41.43 33.64 -17.82
C THR A 755 -42.51 34.13 -16.92
N ALA A 756 -42.50 35.42 -16.61
CA ALA A 756 -43.63 36.15 -16.05
C ALA A 756 -44.31 36.95 -17.16
N THR A 757 -45.65 36.83 -17.26
CA THR A 757 -46.41 37.54 -18.29
C THR A 757 -47.76 38.02 -17.76
N THR A 758 -48.43 38.94 -18.46
CA THR A 758 -49.68 39.58 -18.02
C THR A 758 -49.59 40.13 -16.59
N THR A 759 -48.46 40.72 -16.27
CA THR A 759 -48.12 41.23 -14.97
C THR A 759 -48.98 42.46 -14.58
N LYS A 760 -49.55 42.46 -13.38
CA LYS A 760 -50.49 43.52 -12.94
C LYS A 760 -49.79 44.58 -12.06
N ALA A 761 -48.61 44.28 -11.53
CA ALA A 761 -47.76 45.23 -10.80
C ALA A 761 -46.31 44.89 -11.10
N SER A 762 -45.38 45.83 -10.96
CA SER A 762 -43.96 45.57 -10.99
C SER A 762 -43.53 44.64 -9.87
N GLY A 763 -42.51 43.79 -10.12
CA GLY A 763 -42.00 42.84 -9.13
C GLY A 763 -41.04 41.84 -9.75
N ASN A 764 -40.83 40.77 -9.05
CA ASN A 764 -39.99 39.66 -9.49
C ASN A 764 -40.59 38.32 -9.10
N LEU A 765 -40.09 37.30 -9.72
CA LEU A 765 -40.31 35.91 -9.34
C LEU A 765 -39.10 35.40 -8.59
N THR A 766 -39.28 34.60 -7.57
CA THR A 766 -38.25 33.75 -7.01
C THR A 766 -38.52 32.30 -7.33
N VAL A 767 -37.43 31.55 -7.63
CA VAL A 767 -37.48 30.13 -7.92
C VAL A 767 -36.68 29.42 -6.83
N ALA A 768 -37.33 28.51 -6.11
CA ALA A 768 -36.74 27.86 -4.94
C ALA A 768 -36.81 26.34 -5.04
N THR A 769 -35.87 25.65 -4.43
CA THR A 769 -35.93 24.23 -4.19
C THR A 769 -37.07 23.90 -3.23
N HIS A 770 -37.85 22.87 -3.53
CA HIS A 770 -38.98 22.46 -2.68
C HIS A 770 -38.50 22.04 -1.27
N GLY A 771 -39.16 22.54 -0.23
CA GLY A 771 -38.88 22.17 1.17
C GLY A 771 -37.63 22.77 1.82
N THR A 772 -36.97 23.71 1.14
CA THR A 772 -35.82 24.45 1.72
C THR A 772 -36.14 25.94 1.72
N GLY A 773 -36.18 26.57 2.89
CA GLY A 773 -36.51 28.01 3.02
C GLY A 773 -35.50 28.99 2.40
N ASP A 774 -34.24 28.53 2.17
CA ASP A 774 -33.10 29.42 1.92
C ASP A 774 -32.44 29.24 0.53
N SER A 775 -32.86 28.28 -0.29
CA SER A 775 -32.27 28.04 -1.61
C SER A 775 -33.14 28.61 -2.74
N ALA A 776 -33.15 29.92 -2.89
CA ALA A 776 -33.92 30.57 -3.94
C ALA A 776 -33.02 31.40 -4.87
N VAL A 777 -33.28 31.32 -6.17
CA VAL A 777 -32.71 32.22 -7.17
C VAL A 777 -33.74 33.28 -7.60
N THR A 778 -33.27 34.45 -7.95
CA THR A 778 -34.11 35.51 -8.47
C THR A 778 -34.43 35.19 -9.94
N GLY A 779 -35.69 34.93 -10.25
CA GLY A 779 -36.19 34.73 -11.60
C GLY A 779 -36.37 36.07 -12.33
N PRO A 780 -37.28 36.12 -13.34
CA PRO A 780 -37.53 37.35 -14.09
C PRO A 780 -37.99 38.49 -13.19
N CYS A 781 -37.41 39.68 -13.40
CA CYS A 781 -37.84 40.94 -12.83
C CYS A 781 -38.57 41.75 -13.89
N TRP A 782 -39.74 42.32 -13.56
CA TRP A 782 -40.59 43.01 -14.55
C TRP A 782 -41.16 44.32 -14.03
N THR A 783 -41.54 45.19 -14.97
CA THR A 783 -42.46 46.32 -14.73
C THR A 783 -43.88 45.92 -15.13
N THR A 784 -44.90 46.64 -14.64
CA THR A 784 -46.29 46.36 -14.95
C THR A 784 -46.58 46.21 -16.43
N GLY A 785 -47.26 45.14 -16.83
CA GLY A 785 -47.60 44.81 -18.21
C GLY A 785 -46.48 44.18 -19.03
N GLN A 786 -45.30 44.02 -18.50
CA GLN A 786 -44.17 43.44 -19.22
C GLN A 786 -44.19 41.94 -19.21
N THR A 787 -43.70 41.32 -20.28
CA THR A 787 -43.36 39.90 -20.33
C THR A 787 -41.84 39.79 -20.27
N VAL A 788 -41.33 39.02 -19.31
CA VAL A 788 -39.90 38.82 -19.11
C VAL A 788 -39.61 37.35 -18.91
N THR A 789 -38.57 36.86 -19.61
CA THR A 789 -38.07 35.48 -19.53
C THR A 789 -36.63 35.51 -19.05
N THR A 790 -36.31 34.67 -18.07
CA THR A 790 -34.93 34.43 -17.58
C THR A 790 -34.70 32.95 -17.49
N GLN A 791 -33.56 32.47 -17.98
CA GLN A 791 -33.12 31.10 -17.73
C GLN A 791 -32.58 31.01 -16.30
N VAL A 792 -32.94 29.99 -15.56
CA VAL A 792 -32.46 29.71 -14.21
C VAL A 792 -31.95 28.26 -14.13
N VAL A 793 -30.93 28.08 -13.27
CA VAL A 793 -30.48 26.75 -12.84
C VAL A 793 -30.87 26.62 -11.38
N ILE A 794 -31.60 25.56 -11.05
CA ILE A 794 -32.15 25.39 -9.71
C ILE A 794 -32.04 23.93 -9.25
N PRO A 795 -31.44 23.63 -8.09
CA PRO A 795 -31.48 22.31 -7.50
C PRO A 795 -32.93 21.82 -7.31
N VAL A 796 -33.19 20.55 -7.62
CA VAL A 796 -34.50 19.92 -7.49
C VAL A 796 -34.50 18.94 -6.32
N ARG A 797 -35.58 18.95 -5.54
CA ARG A 797 -35.81 18.01 -4.45
C ARG A 797 -37.19 17.40 -4.59
N ASP A 798 -37.28 16.08 -4.40
CA ASP A 798 -38.52 15.31 -4.55
C ASP A 798 -39.21 15.52 -5.91
N GLY A 799 -38.44 15.81 -6.97
CA GLY A 799 -38.93 16.13 -8.31
C GLY A 799 -39.72 17.44 -8.37
N LYS A 800 -39.48 18.40 -7.45
CA LYS A 800 -40.27 19.62 -7.33
C LYS A 800 -39.42 20.86 -7.17
N VAL A 801 -39.94 21.97 -7.73
CA VAL A 801 -39.43 23.34 -7.50
C VAL A 801 -40.62 24.28 -7.22
N VAL A 802 -40.35 25.38 -6.52
CA VAL A 802 -41.37 26.35 -6.15
C VAL A 802 -41.15 27.66 -6.86
N LEU A 803 -42.14 28.18 -7.54
CA LEU A 803 -42.13 29.50 -8.16
C LEU A 803 -43.00 30.44 -7.30
N HIS A 804 -42.39 31.50 -6.73
CA HIS A 804 -43.04 32.47 -5.87
C HIS A 804 -43.13 33.84 -6.53
N ASN A 805 -44.36 34.32 -6.71
CA ASN A 805 -44.60 35.67 -7.21
C ASN A 805 -44.38 36.70 -6.07
N ALA A 806 -43.22 37.32 -6.02
CA ALA A 806 -42.88 38.31 -5.00
C ALA A 806 -43.42 39.73 -5.29
N SER A 807 -44.24 39.88 -6.33
CA SER A 807 -44.93 41.18 -6.60
C SER A 807 -46.13 41.40 -5.72
N LYS A 808 -46.72 42.61 -5.78
CA LYS A 808 -47.93 42.98 -5.02
C LYS A 808 -49.24 42.58 -5.74
N ALA A 809 -49.20 42.06 -6.95
CA ALA A 809 -50.34 41.72 -7.75
C ALA A 809 -50.14 40.44 -8.55
N SER A 810 -51.15 39.94 -9.20
CA SER A 810 -51.11 38.70 -9.94
C SER A 810 -50.27 38.78 -11.24
N ALA A 811 -49.64 37.67 -11.56
CA ALA A 811 -48.94 37.45 -12.85
C ALA A 811 -49.21 36.02 -13.34
N ASN A 812 -49.20 35.78 -14.64
CA ASN A 812 -49.14 34.48 -15.19
C ASN A 812 -47.72 34.00 -15.27
N LEU A 813 -47.48 32.75 -14.92
CA LEU A 813 -46.15 32.12 -14.88
C LEU A 813 -46.10 31.01 -15.90
N VAL A 814 -44.94 30.94 -16.55
CA VAL A 814 -44.61 29.89 -17.50
C VAL A 814 -43.23 29.33 -17.15
N ALA A 815 -43.06 28.02 -17.22
CA ALA A 815 -41.75 27.39 -17.10
C ALA A 815 -41.56 26.35 -18.21
N ASP A 816 -40.45 26.52 -18.94
CA ASP A 816 -40.07 25.67 -20.07
C ASP A 816 -38.76 24.98 -19.70
N LEU A 817 -38.70 23.64 -19.84
CA LEU A 817 -37.49 22.85 -19.61
C LEU A 817 -36.50 23.02 -20.76
N ALA A 818 -35.24 23.30 -20.47
CA ALA A 818 -34.12 23.27 -21.40
C ALA A 818 -33.24 22.02 -21.25
N GLY A 819 -33.20 21.48 -20.02
CA GLY A 819 -32.45 20.27 -19.68
C GLY A 819 -32.36 20.08 -18.17
N TRP A 820 -31.59 19.12 -17.74
CA TRP A 820 -31.40 18.82 -16.33
C TRP A 820 -29.97 18.30 -16.08
N TYR A 821 -29.52 18.42 -14.84
CA TYR A 821 -28.29 17.86 -14.33
C TYR A 821 -28.58 16.66 -13.45
N GLY A 822 -27.79 15.60 -13.58
CA GLY A 822 -27.91 14.38 -12.78
C GLY A 822 -26.75 13.44 -13.03
N GLY A 823 -26.71 12.36 -12.26
CA GLY A 823 -25.61 11.39 -12.33
C GLY A 823 -25.34 10.84 -13.72
N SER A 824 -24.21 10.17 -13.91
CA SER A 824 -23.71 9.63 -15.18
C SER A 824 -24.63 8.55 -15.73
N THR A 825 -25.73 8.94 -16.39
CA THR A 825 -26.56 8.04 -17.19
C THR A 825 -26.16 8.17 -18.66
N ALA A 826 -26.40 7.12 -19.45
CA ALA A 826 -26.11 7.16 -20.88
C ALA A 826 -26.70 8.43 -21.53
N GLY A 827 -25.87 9.21 -22.23
CA GLY A 827 -26.25 10.48 -22.89
C GLY A 827 -26.06 11.74 -22.05
N GLY A 828 -25.50 11.67 -20.86
CA GLY A 828 -25.01 12.84 -20.12
C GLY A 828 -23.84 13.50 -20.82
N ALA A 829 -23.74 14.83 -20.71
CA ALA A 829 -22.72 15.63 -21.32
C ALA A 829 -21.94 16.41 -20.26
N GLU A 830 -20.65 16.61 -20.50
CA GLU A 830 -19.75 17.37 -19.65
C GLU A 830 -19.43 18.73 -20.29
N PHE A 831 -19.35 19.75 -19.46
CA PHE A 831 -19.18 21.12 -19.92
C PHE A 831 -17.73 21.42 -20.28
N ARG A 832 -17.54 22.20 -21.35
CA ARG A 832 -16.23 22.73 -21.71
C ARG A 832 -16.33 24.25 -21.89
N PRO A 833 -15.68 25.06 -21.01
CA PRO A 833 -15.71 26.50 -21.13
C PRO A 833 -14.87 26.99 -22.29
N VAL A 834 -15.39 27.93 -23.06
CA VAL A 834 -14.63 28.64 -24.10
C VAL A 834 -14.50 30.13 -23.75
N THR A 835 -13.45 30.77 -24.25
CA THR A 835 -13.37 32.24 -24.20
C THR A 835 -14.56 32.81 -24.98
N PRO A 836 -15.39 33.69 -24.39
CA PRO A 836 -16.59 34.18 -25.04
C PRO A 836 -16.35 34.70 -26.45
N VAL A 837 -17.02 34.12 -27.42
CA VAL A 837 -16.85 34.45 -28.85
C VAL A 837 -18.18 34.68 -29.52
N ARG A 838 -18.27 35.73 -30.37
CA ARG A 838 -19.49 36.03 -31.10
C ARG A 838 -19.69 35.09 -32.27
N VAL A 839 -20.72 34.25 -32.20
CA VAL A 839 -21.09 33.27 -33.26
C VAL A 839 -22.20 33.79 -34.16
N LEU A 840 -23.00 34.77 -33.71
CA LEU A 840 -23.99 35.47 -34.54
C LEU A 840 -23.95 36.97 -34.30
N ASN A 841 -23.95 37.75 -35.35
CA ASN A 841 -24.22 39.19 -35.34
C ASN A 841 -24.93 39.62 -36.63
N THR A 842 -26.22 39.83 -36.54
CA THR A 842 -27.06 40.23 -37.68
C THR A 842 -26.69 41.58 -38.29
N ARG A 843 -26.04 42.47 -37.58
CA ARG A 843 -25.58 43.82 -38.04
C ARG A 843 -24.29 43.75 -38.84
N THR A 844 -23.46 42.73 -38.64
CA THR A 844 -22.19 42.56 -39.35
C THR A 844 -22.19 41.40 -40.31
N GLY A 845 -23.19 40.53 -40.23
CA GLY A 845 -23.30 39.30 -40.99
C GLY A 845 -22.47 38.13 -40.44
N THR A 846 -21.92 38.28 -39.24
CA THR A 846 -21.22 37.16 -38.56
C THR A 846 -22.21 36.01 -38.35
N GLY A 847 -21.82 34.78 -38.68
CA GLY A 847 -22.60 33.57 -38.57
C GLY A 847 -23.66 33.36 -39.69
N THR A 848 -23.98 34.38 -40.45
CA THR A 848 -24.99 34.29 -41.55
C THR A 848 -24.41 34.58 -42.91
N GLY A 849 -23.22 35.13 -43.00
CA GLY A 849 -22.60 35.58 -44.29
C GLY A 849 -23.23 36.81 -44.89
N LYS A 850 -24.30 37.36 -44.30
CA LYS A 850 -24.99 38.56 -44.78
C LYS A 850 -25.51 39.42 -43.61
N VAL A 851 -25.53 40.72 -43.80
CA VAL A 851 -26.15 41.68 -42.86
C VAL A 851 -27.66 41.62 -43.07
N ALA A 852 -28.37 41.06 -42.12
CA ALA A 852 -29.84 40.99 -42.18
C ALA A 852 -30.44 40.75 -40.77
N ARG A 853 -31.43 41.59 -40.38
CA ARG A 853 -32.24 41.33 -39.20
C ARG A 853 -33.02 40.05 -39.33
N ILE A 854 -33.29 39.34 -38.26
CA ILE A 854 -34.22 38.23 -38.25
C ILE A 854 -35.62 38.80 -38.47
N ALA A 855 -36.25 38.45 -39.60
CA ALA A 855 -37.58 38.91 -39.92
C ALA A 855 -38.61 38.55 -38.83
N ALA A 856 -39.74 39.29 -38.78
CA ALA A 856 -40.87 38.84 -37.98
C ALA A 856 -41.26 37.42 -38.40
N HIS A 857 -41.41 36.52 -37.46
CA HIS A 857 -41.67 35.09 -37.67
C HIS A 857 -40.62 34.38 -38.53
N GLY A 858 -39.41 34.92 -38.66
CA GLY A 858 -38.27 34.32 -39.36
C GLY A 858 -37.34 33.55 -38.43
N THR A 859 -36.58 32.64 -39.07
CA THR A 859 -35.55 31.84 -38.38
C THR A 859 -34.16 32.18 -38.94
N VAL A 860 -33.14 32.15 -38.08
CA VAL A 860 -31.74 32.13 -38.47
C VAL A 860 -31.06 30.91 -37.90
N LYS A 861 -30.26 30.21 -38.70
CA LYS A 861 -29.47 29.07 -38.28
C LYS A 861 -28.10 29.51 -37.81
N ILE A 862 -27.68 28.98 -36.67
CA ILE A 862 -26.37 29.21 -36.05
C ILE A 862 -25.62 27.86 -36.08
N LYS A 863 -24.54 27.78 -36.86
CA LYS A 863 -23.64 26.63 -36.82
C LYS A 863 -22.74 26.75 -35.59
N VAL A 864 -22.77 25.75 -34.72
CA VAL A 864 -22.02 25.72 -33.48
C VAL A 864 -20.78 24.84 -33.59
N THR A 865 -20.94 23.62 -34.10
CA THR A 865 -19.86 22.62 -34.15
C THR A 865 -18.89 22.86 -35.31
N GLY A 866 -17.61 22.47 -35.08
CA GLY A 866 -16.53 22.58 -36.07
C GLY A 866 -15.97 23.99 -36.28
N ALA A 867 -16.35 24.96 -35.43
CA ALA A 867 -15.87 26.33 -35.47
C ALA A 867 -15.61 26.87 -34.06
N HIS A 868 -14.86 27.95 -33.97
CA HIS A 868 -14.58 28.68 -32.68
C HIS A 868 -14.02 27.78 -31.57
N GLY A 869 -13.28 26.72 -31.88
CA GLY A 869 -12.74 25.77 -30.94
C GLY A 869 -13.72 24.69 -30.47
N VAL A 870 -14.98 24.70 -30.99
CA VAL A 870 -15.97 23.66 -30.70
C VAL A 870 -15.71 22.44 -31.58
N PRO A 871 -15.71 21.20 -31.03
CA PRO A 871 -15.52 19.97 -31.80
C PRO A 871 -16.55 19.82 -32.94
N ALA A 872 -16.18 19.11 -33.98
CA ALA A 872 -17.09 18.86 -35.11
C ALA A 872 -18.20 17.85 -34.75
N THR A 873 -17.95 16.98 -33.80
CA THR A 873 -18.84 15.89 -33.34
C THR A 873 -18.85 15.78 -31.79
N GLY A 874 -19.81 15.07 -31.24
CA GLY A 874 -19.91 14.83 -29.81
C GLY A 874 -20.55 15.99 -29.02
N VAL A 875 -20.84 17.13 -29.61
CA VAL A 875 -21.47 18.28 -28.94
C VAL A 875 -22.97 18.07 -28.82
N SER A 876 -23.47 18.08 -27.61
CA SER A 876 -24.90 17.88 -27.29
C SER A 876 -25.66 19.19 -27.04
N ALA A 877 -24.98 20.20 -26.48
CA ALA A 877 -25.57 21.51 -26.21
C ALA A 877 -24.54 22.63 -26.39
N ALA A 878 -25.03 23.84 -26.50
CA ALA A 878 -24.26 25.08 -26.58
C ALA A 878 -24.79 26.08 -25.52
N ASP A 879 -23.86 26.70 -24.78
CA ASP A 879 -24.17 27.76 -23.83
C ASP A 879 -23.97 29.12 -24.50
N LEU A 880 -25.07 29.82 -24.76
CA LEU A 880 -25.11 31.06 -25.48
C LEU A 880 -25.58 32.22 -24.60
N ASN A 881 -24.98 33.40 -24.74
CA ASN A 881 -25.56 34.65 -24.33
C ASN A 881 -26.24 35.30 -25.55
N LEU A 882 -27.59 35.43 -25.54
CA LEU A 882 -28.37 36.07 -26.57
C LEU A 882 -28.61 37.54 -26.19
N THR A 883 -28.47 38.42 -27.20
CA THR A 883 -28.79 39.88 -27.01
C THR A 883 -29.65 40.36 -28.14
N VAL A 884 -30.77 41.04 -27.82
CA VAL A 884 -31.62 41.78 -28.75
C VAL A 884 -31.47 43.28 -28.46
N PRO A 885 -30.71 44.05 -29.23
CA PRO A 885 -30.45 45.44 -28.96
C PRO A 885 -31.63 46.35 -29.39
N ALA A 886 -32.24 47.02 -28.43
CA ALA A 886 -33.27 48.06 -28.58
C ALA A 886 -34.27 47.83 -29.73
N PRO A 887 -35.08 46.74 -29.72
CA PRO A 887 -35.97 46.39 -30.82
C PRO A 887 -37.07 47.41 -31.05
N SER A 888 -37.57 47.55 -32.28
CA SER A 888 -38.67 48.49 -32.61
C SER A 888 -40.06 47.99 -32.17
N GLY A 889 -40.18 46.75 -31.74
CA GLY A 889 -41.37 46.14 -31.18
C GLY A 889 -41.05 45.11 -30.10
N SER A 890 -42.05 44.64 -29.34
CA SER A 890 -41.90 43.61 -28.33
C SER A 890 -42.13 42.21 -28.92
N GLY A 891 -41.55 41.20 -28.32
CA GLY A 891 -41.66 39.82 -28.73
C GLY A 891 -40.77 38.90 -27.88
N TYR A 892 -40.44 37.73 -28.47
CA TYR A 892 -39.50 36.78 -27.85
C TYR A 892 -38.72 35.97 -28.93
N LEU A 893 -37.60 35.45 -28.55
CA LEU A 893 -36.84 34.51 -29.33
C LEU A 893 -37.13 33.07 -28.86
N VAL A 894 -37.08 32.11 -29.77
CA VAL A 894 -37.11 30.68 -29.53
C VAL A 894 -35.81 30.08 -30.05
N ALA A 895 -35.00 29.52 -29.18
CA ALA A 895 -33.81 28.77 -29.56
C ALA A 895 -34.13 27.27 -29.45
N HIS A 896 -33.84 26.48 -30.49
CA HIS A 896 -34.07 25.04 -30.48
C HIS A 896 -33.10 24.33 -31.42
N PRO A 897 -32.96 22.98 -31.29
CA PRO A 897 -32.10 22.21 -32.21
C PRO A 897 -32.54 22.35 -33.66
N ASP A 898 -31.62 22.61 -34.58
CA ASP A 898 -31.94 22.60 -36.04
C ASP A 898 -32.47 21.22 -36.47
N GLY A 899 -33.34 21.21 -37.44
CA GLY A 899 -33.98 19.99 -37.93
C GLY A 899 -35.12 19.48 -37.08
N THR A 900 -35.45 20.15 -35.96
CA THR A 900 -36.58 19.78 -35.08
C THR A 900 -37.80 20.69 -35.29
N THR A 901 -38.99 20.18 -34.97
CA THR A 901 -40.20 21.02 -34.92
C THR A 901 -40.03 22.13 -33.89
N ARG A 902 -40.24 23.39 -34.25
CA ARG A 902 -40.16 24.54 -33.37
C ARG A 902 -41.09 24.37 -32.17
N PRO A 903 -40.56 24.39 -30.93
CA PRO A 903 -41.39 24.31 -29.72
C PRO A 903 -42.08 25.66 -29.42
N GLY A 904 -43.21 25.63 -28.69
CA GLY A 904 -43.96 26.83 -28.26
C GLY A 904 -43.41 27.43 -26.94
N VAL A 905 -42.12 27.59 -26.81
CA VAL A 905 -41.43 28.00 -25.59
C VAL A 905 -40.84 29.41 -25.71
N TYR A 906 -40.37 29.95 -24.58
CA TYR A 906 -39.65 31.24 -24.54
C TYR A 906 -38.17 30.99 -24.24
N SER A 907 -37.23 31.50 -25.04
CA SER A 907 -35.80 31.49 -24.70
C SER A 907 -35.35 32.86 -24.21
N LEU A 908 -35.73 33.93 -24.86
CA LEU A 908 -35.44 35.31 -24.44
C LEU A 908 -36.62 36.22 -24.84
N SER A 909 -37.24 36.92 -23.94
CA SER A 909 -38.25 37.93 -24.27
C SER A 909 -37.58 39.31 -24.41
N PHE A 910 -38.15 40.14 -25.31
CA PHE A 910 -37.69 41.51 -25.54
C PHE A 910 -38.86 42.53 -25.61
N THR A 911 -38.56 43.74 -25.11
CA THR A 911 -39.55 44.81 -25.10
C THR A 911 -39.09 45.94 -26.00
N LYS A 912 -40.05 46.58 -26.72
CA LYS A 912 -39.79 47.71 -27.61
C LYS A 912 -38.89 48.76 -26.92
N GLY A 913 -37.82 49.16 -27.60
CA GLY A 913 -36.87 50.20 -27.20
C GLY A 913 -35.88 49.80 -26.11
N HIS A 914 -36.00 48.60 -25.53
CA HIS A 914 -35.15 48.12 -24.43
C HIS A 914 -34.28 46.96 -24.89
N THR A 915 -33.00 47.04 -24.63
CA THR A 915 -32.07 45.96 -24.89
C THR A 915 -32.35 44.79 -23.94
N ALA A 916 -32.56 43.61 -24.50
CA ALA A 916 -32.68 42.35 -23.75
C ALA A 916 -31.44 41.49 -23.96
N ALA A 917 -30.90 40.93 -22.86
CA ALA A 917 -29.82 39.96 -22.92
C ALA A 917 -30.04 38.88 -21.86
N GLY A 918 -29.65 37.63 -22.18
CA GLY A 918 -29.80 36.52 -21.28
C GLY A 918 -29.18 35.25 -21.85
N ARG A 919 -28.98 34.27 -20.97
CA ARG A 919 -28.43 32.95 -21.28
C ARG A 919 -29.48 32.10 -22.02
N ALA A 920 -28.99 31.27 -22.91
CA ALA A 920 -29.73 30.17 -23.53
C ALA A 920 -28.79 28.95 -23.63
N LEU A 921 -28.93 28.00 -22.72
CA LEU A 921 -28.32 26.70 -22.84
C LEU A 921 -29.23 25.83 -23.71
N VAL A 922 -28.77 25.49 -24.92
CA VAL A 922 -29.60 24.97 -25.99
C VAL A 922 -29.05 23.68 -26.53
N LYS A 923 -29.87 22.63 -26.62
CA LYS A 923 -29.51 21.38 -27.32
C LYS A 923 -29.14 21.68 -28.78
N VAL A 924 -28.07 21.03 -29.26
CA VAL A 924 -27.60 21.18 -30.65
C VAL A 924 -28.30 20.13 -31.52
N GLY A 925 -28.65 20.51 -32.76
CA GLY A 925 -29.22 19.60 -33.74
C GLY A 925 -28.22 18.60 -34.29
N ALA A 926 -28.70 17.56 -34.96
CA ALA A 926 -27.85 16.47 -35.50
C ALA A 926 -26.80 16.96 -36.51
N ASP A 927 -27.03 18.08 -37.15
CA ASP A 927 -26.08 18.76 -38.05
C ASP A 927 -25.12 19.72 -37.32
N GLY A 928 -25.18 19.80 -36.03
CA GLY A 928 -24.33 20.66 -35.21
C GLY A 928 -24.75 22.13 -35.20
N ALA A 929 -26.05 22.42 -35.46
CA ALA A 929 -26.60 23.77 -35.48
C ALA A 929 -27.80 23.98 -34.55
N ILE A 930 -28.11 25.24 -34.33
CA ILE A 930 -29.24 25.72 -33.56
C ILE A 930 -30.06 26.66 -34.40
N ASP A 931 -31.39 26.54 -34.40
CA ASP A 931 -32.30 27.49 -34.95
C ASP A 931 -32.72 28.55 -33.95
N LEU A 932 -32.65 29.82 -34.35
CA LEU A 932 -33.09 30.96 -33.56
C LEU A 932 -34.23 31.65 -34.27
N TYR A 933 -35.47 31.50 -33.77
CA TYR A 933 -36.68 32.03 -34.34
C TYR A 933 -37.12 33.29 -33.63
N ASN A 934 -37.48 34.35 -34.39
CA ASN A 934 -38.10 35.57 -33.92
C ASN A 934 -39.61 35.41 -33.89
N ALA A 935 -40.21 35.28 -32.70
CA ALA A 935 -41.65 35.19 -32.51
C ALA A 935 -42.33 36.59 -32.38
N GLY A 936 -41.57 37.66 -32.54
CA GLY A 936 -42.08 39.02 -32.51
C GLY A 936 -42.70 39.42 -33.84
N THR A 937 -43.43 40.51 -33.85
CA THR A 937 -44.09 41.10 -35.05
C THR A 937 -43.23 42.07 -35.85
N VAL A 938 -42.00 42.28 -35.45
CA VAL A 938 -41.03 43.20 -36.09
C VAL A 938 -39.70 42.47 -36.32
N PRO A 939 -38.94 42.87 -37.37
CA PRO A 939 -37.57 42.39 -37.54
C PRO A 939 -36.68 42.86 -36.43
N VAL A 940 -35.78 41.97 -35.90
CA VAL A 940 -34.87 42.26 -34.82
C VAL A 940 -33.41 42.01 -35.18
N ASP A 941 -32.52 42.84 -34.66
CA ASP A 941 -31.10 42.53 -34.59
C ASP A 941 -30.85 41.57 -33.42
N VAL A 942 -29.94 40.60 -33.64
CA VAL A 942 -29.58 39.63 -32.61
C VAL A 942 -28.08 39.41 -32.56
N TYR A 943 -27.50 39.33 -31.37
CA TYR A 943 -26.17 38.82 -31.12
C TYR A 943 -26.31 37.47 -30.39
N ALA A 944 -25.47 36.51 -30.69
CA ALA A 944 -25.27 35.29 -29.93
C ALA A 944 -23.78 35.14 -29.65
N ASP A 945 -23.42 35.05 -28.40
CA ASP A 945 -22.07 34.87 -27.91
C ASP A 945 -21.97 33.48 -27.24
N LEU A 946 -21.08 32.62 -27.76
CA LEU A 946 -20.81 31.31 -27.21
C LEU A 946 -19.89 31.42 -26.04
N VAL A 947 -20.23 30.83 -24.91
CA VAL A 947 -19.45 30.81 -23.66
C VAL A 947 -18.98 29.41 -23.26
N GLY A 948 -19.55 28.35 -23.86
CA GLY A 948 -19.15 26.96 -23.64
C GLY A 948 -19.97 25.99 -24.47
N ASP A 949 -19.58 24.75 -24.50
CA ASP A 949 -20.29 23.63 -25.11
C ASP A 949 -20.28 22.40 -24.19
N ASP A 950 -21.29 21.56 -24.31
CA ASP A 950 -21.41 20.32 -23.57
C ASP A 950 -21.12 19.12 -24.50
N LEU A 951 -20.20 18.26 -24.11
CA LEU A 951 -19.71 17.10 -24.86
C LEU A 951 -20.32 15.81 -24.31
N VAL A 952 -20.87 14.98 -25.19
CA VAL A 952 -21.25 13.59 -24.87
C VAL A 952 -20.06 12.69 -25.17
N PHE A 953 -19.63 11.96 -24.19
CA PHE A 953 -18.63 10.91 -24.37
C PHE A 953 -19.33 9.63 -24.81
N PRO A 954 -18.78 8.91 -25.81
CA PRO A 954 -19.29 7.60 -26.14
C PRO A 954 -19.19 6.71 -24.90
N ALA A 955 -20.26 5.99 -24.58
CA ALA A 955 -20.21 4.92 -23.59
C ALA A 955 -19.10 3.96 -24.03
N GLY A 956 -18.08 3.77 -23.18
CA GLY A 956 -16.94 2.90 -23.42
C GLY A 956 -17.36 1.43 -23.55
#